data_ff3867329ba067b74e423db0e2db2da6
#
_entry.id   ff3867329ba067b74e423db0e2db2da6
#
_cell.length_a   1.000
_cell.length_b   1.000
_cell.length_c   1.000
_cell.angle_alpha   90.00
_cell.angle_beta   90.00
_cell.angle_gamma   90.00
#
_symmetry.space_group_name_H-M   'P 1'
#
loop_
_entity.id
_entity.type
_entity.pdbx_description
1 polymer ?
#
loop_
_entity_poly.entity_id
_entity_poly.type
_entity_poly.pdbx_seq_one_letter_code
_entity_poly.pdbx_strand_id
1 'polypeptide(L)'
;MTPSRTFKNASLFLAISLAFPAIAANHDHAHFSDIGDQGGKDATEMTTKANQEFAKTLNFEDTRAFDNNNKGLIASFDQETGDIIRNSFNFIDPSVNNADQAPDSVNPSLWRQAVLNQAAEGLYEVVPGKVYQVRGADLASISFIRSDNGWIAYDVLLTKESAAKSLKFFKNNVPDGGDLPVVAMIYSHSHADHFGGARAIKEAYPDVKVYGSKNITKEIVDENVLAGNAMSRRTAYQYGATLNRHEHGIVDAALAKGLSTGTITYVLPDYELNHSEEIETLVIDGLEMQFMDASGTEAASEMVTYIPSMKALWTGELTYQGMHNLYTLRGAKVRDGLKWSKKINEMLVTWGEDTEVLFASHSSPIWGEQEISDYLKMQRDAYGFTHNQTLRLANNGVVLQDIGDEIYKVMPDSIQQSWHTNGYHGTYSHNARAVYNMYLGYFDMNPANLNPLPIHPESVKFVEYMGGSDAVIEKAQQDFQEGEYRFVATALNKVVQAEPENKKARGLLADTYEQLGYQSEGAGWRNIYLTGAQELRIGTQPGAPKTASPDVLANMTIENLLDYLAVKVDSLKAQDTPFTMNIQLPDVKEFYYVEMSNGNLNNIQVAELQDADTTLIINKSDVSDIVLKKTSLGKLLEDGQAGVKGDKTSLNKLLSSLTEADTSFEIVPRPNKGEEVDAELYQNSHEHAH
;
A
#
# COMPACT_ATOMS: atom_id res chain seq x y z
N MET A 1 53.91 29.85 30.91
CA MET A 1 53.95 29.00 29.70
C MET A 1 53.09 27.77 29.96
N THR A 2 51.86 27.82 29.59
CA THR A 2 50.90 26.73 29.67
C THR A 2 50.44 26.38 28.24
N PRO A 3 50.52 25.12 27.79
CA PRO A 3 50.15 24.79 26.46
C PRO A 3 48.63 24.64 26.28
N SER A 4 48.11 25.27 25.25
CA SER A 4 46.74 25.18 24.78
C SER A 4 46.38 23.72 24.43
N ARG A 5 45.34 23.19 25.07
CA ARG A 5 44.65 21.96 24.62
C ARG A 5 43.75 22.29 23.43
N THR A 6 44.21 21.98 22.27
CA THR A 6 43.43 21.90 21.06
C THR A 6 42.36 20.82 21.20
N PHE A 7 41.11 21.22 21.15
CA PHE A 7 39.97 20.32 21.08
C PHE A 7 39.97 19.56 19.73
N LYS A 8 40.33 18.28 19.78
CA LYS A 8 40.02 17.32 18.74
C LYS A 8 38.72 16.63 19.13
N ASN A 9 37.59 17.21 18.78
CA ASN A 9 36.29 16.53 18.77
C ASN A 9 35.35 17.22 17.77
N ALA A 10 35.71 17.11 16.50
CA ALA A 10 34.89 17.63 15.39
C ALA A 10 34.28 16.50 14.55
N SER A 11 34.10 15.31 15.11
CA SER A 11 33.67 14.15 14.29
C SER A 11 32.35 13.51 14.70
N LEU A 12 31.55 14.18 15.56
CA LEU A 12 30.25 13.58 15.97
C LEU A 12 29.02 14.37 15.52
N PHE A 13 29.18 15.35 14.61
CA PHE A 13 28.04 16.12 14.07
C PHE A 13 27.47 15.54 12.78
N LEU A 14 27.61 14.23 12.55
CA LEU A 14 27.31 13.65 11.22
C LEU A 14 26.07 12.79 11.20
N ALA A 15 25.09 12.94 12.06
CA ALA A 15 24.02 11.96 12.08
C ALA A 15 22.60 12.49 12.06
N ILE A 16 22.33 13.66 11.45
CA ILE A 16 21.08 13.81 10.74
C ILE A 16 21.34 13.55 9.23
N SER A 17 22.10 12.58 8.89
CA SER A 17 21.80 11.78 7.75
C SER A 17 20.77 10.79 8.25
N LEU A 18 19.49 11.04 7.97
CA LEU A 18 18.56 9.94 7.75
C LEU A 18 19.34 9.04 6.79
N ALA A 19 20.01 8.04 7.33
CA ALA A 19 20.80 7.10 6.55
C ALA A 19 19.79 6.21 5.83
N PHE A 20 19.21 6.76 4.77
CA PHE A 20 18.75 5.93 3.70
C PHE A 20 20.03 5.43 3.02
N PRO A 21 20.33 4.13 3.00
CA PRO A 21 21.32 3.66 2.09
C PRO A 21 20.86 4.12 0.70
N ALA A 22 21.59 5.05 0.10
CA ALA A 22 21.54 5.22 -1.34
C ALA A 22 22.15 3.93 -1.89
N ILE A 23 21.36 2.89 -2.01
CA ILE A 23 21.57 1.94 -3.06
C ILE A 23 21.16 2.73 -4.31
N ALA A 24 22.13 3.39 -4.95
CA ALA A 24 22.08 3.54 -6.37
C ALA A 24 21.95 2.08 -6.86
N ALA A 25 20.72 1.70 -7.14
CA ALA A 25 20.46 0.48 -7.84
C ALA A 25 20.94 0.70 -9.28
N ASN A 26 22.21 0.41 -9.54
CA ASN A 26 22.51 -0.35 -10.70
C ASN A 26 21.83 -1.70 -10.46
N HIS A 27 20.53 -1.75 -10.62
CA HIS A 27 19.85 -2.96 -10.96
C HIS A 27 20.21 -3.21 -12.43
N ASP A 28 21.35 -3.85 -12.67
CA ASP A 28 21.35 -4.90 -13.64
C ASP A 28 20.07 -5.67 -13.34
N HIS A 29 19.18 -5.71 -14.33
CA HIS A 29 18.04 -6.60 -14.32
C HIS A 29 18.61 -8.01 -14.25
N ALA A 30 18.96 -8.45 -13.05
CA ALA A 30 19.16 -9.86 -12.77
C ALA A 30 17.83 -10.48 -13.21
N HIS A 31 17.89 -11.23 -14.27
CA HIS A 31 16.75 -11.93 -14.81
C HIS A 31 16.16 -12.74 -13.66
N PHE A 32 15.01 -12.31 -13.14
CA PHE A 32 14.25 -13.04 -12.13
C PHE A 32 13.92 -14.47 -12.59
N SER A 33 14.09 -14.79 -13.87
CA SER A 33 14.03 -16.13 -14.44
C SER A 33 14.99 -17.15 -13.81
N ASP A 34 16.08 -16.71 -13.20
CA ASP A 34 17.10 -17.63 -12.65
C ASP A 34 16.81 -18.06 -11.20
N ILE A 35 15.87 -17.40 -10.51
CA ILE A 35 15.37 -17.85 -9.20
C ILE A 35 14.17 -18.80 -9.40
N GLY A 36 13.64 -18.89 -10.60
CA GLY A 36 12.35 -19.44 -10.97
C GLY A 36 12.12 -20.79 -10.43
N ASP A 37 12.72 -21.71 -10.41
CA ASP A 37 12.32 -23.08 -10.06
C ASP A 37 13.11 -23.67 -8.87
N GLN A 38 13.54 -22.83 -7.93
CA GLN A 38 14.29 -23.32 -6.78
C GLN A 38 13.40 -24.07 -5.77
N GLY A 39 12.73 -25.12 -6.24
CA GLY A 39 12.12 -26.12 -5.40
C GLY A 39 10.71 -25.79 -4.91
N GLY A 40 9.99 -24.91 -5.60
CA GLY A 40 8.54 -24.74 -5.41
C GLY A 40 7.82 -26.03 -5.75
N LYS A 41 6.79 -26.36 -4.97
CA LYS A 41 5.99 -27.57 -5.23
C LYS A 41 4.94 -27.27 -6.27
N ASP A 42 4.74 -28.19 -7.21
CA ASP A 42 3.61 -28.16 -8.13
C ASP A 42 2.28 -28.23 -7.39
N ALA A 43 1.21 -27.82 -8.06
CA ALA A 43 -0.12 -28.03 -7.54
C ALA A 43 -0.37 -29.53 -7.28
N THR A 44 -0.85 -29.84 -6.09
CA THR A 44 -1.24 -31.21 -5.77
C THR A 44 -2.57 -31.54 -6.45
N GLU A 45 -2.90 -32.84 -6.53
CA GLU A 45 -4.19 -33.28 -7.03
C GLU A 45 -5.38 -32.63 -6.29
N MET A 46 -5.24 -32.41 -4.96
CA MET A 46 -6.25 -31.75 -4.14
C MET A 46 -6.42 -30.27 -4.51
N THR A 47 -5.31 -29.54 -4.79
CA THR A 47 -5.34 -28.17 -5.26
C THR A 47 -5.95 -28.06 -6.64
N THR A 48 -5.49 -28.87 -7.59
CA THR A 48 -6.07 -28.95 -8.95
C THR A 48 -7.56 -29.18 -8.92
N LYS A 49 -8.02 -30.15 -8.12
CA LYS A 49 -9.45 -30.45 -7.95
C LYS A 49 -10.21 -29.27 -7.35
N ALA A 50 -9.68 -28.62 -6.32
CA ALA A 50 -10.32 -27.45 -5.71
C ALA A 50 -10.49 -26.30 -6.72
N ASN A 51 -9.46 -26.00 -7.52
CA ASN A 51 -9.51 -24.97 -8.56
C ASN A 51 -10.51 -25.36 -9.68
N GLN A 52 -10.57 -26.62 -10.09
CA GLN A 52 -11.53 -27.10 -11.08
C GLN A 52 -12.98 -27.04 -10.60
N GLU A 53 -13.24 -27.34 -9.32
CA GLU A 53 -14.58 -27.19 -8.74
C GLU A 53 -14.97 -25.71 -8.63
N PHE A 54 -14.04 -24.85 -8.26
CA PHE A 54 -14.27 -23.40 -8.21
C PHE A 54 -14.58 -22.82 -9.60
N ALA A 55 -13.88 -23.27 -10.66
CA ALA A 55 -14.11 -22.84 -12.01
C ALA A 55 -15.57 -23.05 -12.49
N LYS A 56 -16.25 -24.10 -11.98
CA LYS A 56 -17.66 -24.40 -12.33
C LYS A 56 -18.64 -23.35 -11.81
N THR A 57 -18.25 -22.53 -10.85
CA THR A 57 -19.07 -21.45 -10.28
C THR A 57 -18.95 -20.14 -11.05
N LEU A 58 -18.03 -20.04 -12.02
CA LEU A 58 -17.67 -18.83 -12.72
C LEU A 58 -18.37 -18.73 -14.07
N ASN A 59 -18.79 -17.52 -14.46
CA ASN A 59 -19.41 -17.23 -15.75
C ASN A 59 -18.40 -16.72 -16.78
N PHE A 60 -17.64 -17.60 -17.41
CA PHE A 60 -16.67 -17.23 -18.45
C PHE A 60 -17.31 -16.76 -19.77
N GLU A 61 -18.62 -16.95 -19.96
CA GLU A 61 -19.33 -16.44 -21.15
C GLU A 61 -19.48 -14.91 -21.12
N ASP A 62 -19.38 -14.27 -19.97
CA ASP A 62 -19.40 -12.81 -19.84
C ASP A 62 -18.03 -12.21 -20.19
N THR A 63 -17.91 -11.75 -21.44
CA THR A 63 -16.69 -11.13 -21.98
C THR A 63 -16.70 -9.60 -22.00
N ARG A 64 -17.75 -8.95 -21.48
CA ARG A 64 -17.94 -7.48 -21.56
C ARG A 64 -16.75 -6.69 -21.04
N ALA A 65 -16.07 -7.17 -19.99
CA ALA A 65 -14.87 -6.52 -19.47
C ALA A 65 -13.72 -6.52 -20.49
N PHE A 66 -13.56 -7.58 -21.27
CA PHE A 66 -12.56 -7.66 -22.36
C PHE A 66 -12.91 -6.74 -23.51
N ASP A 67 -14.19 -6.65 -23.90
CA ASP A 67 -14.66 -5.74 -24.93
C ASP A 67 -14.40 -4.28 -24.54
N ASN A 68 -14.74 -3.91 -23.30
CA ASN A 68 -14.46 -2.58 -22.75
C ASN A 68 -12.96 -2.32 -22.64
N ASN A 69 -12.16 -3.32 -22.29
CA ASN A 69 -10.72 -3.18 -22.18
C ASN A 69 -10.03 -2.87 -23.50
N ASN A 70 -10.55 -3.38 -24.62
CA ASN A 70 -10.02 -3.15 -25.97
C ASN A 70 -10.58 -1.89 -26.63
N LYS A 71 -11.69 -1.35 -26.11
CA LYS A 71 -12.38 -0.20 -26.72
C LYS A 71 -11.53 1.07 -26.67
N GLY A 72 -11.44 1.75 -27.80
CA GLY A 72 -10.74 3.03 -27.93
C GLY A 72 -9.22 2.92 -28.00
N LEU A 73 -8.65 1.73 -28.21
CA LEU A 73 -7.20 1.57 -28.38
C LEU A 73 -6.71 2.38 -29.60
N ILE A 74 -5.75 3.31 -29.36
CA ILE A 74 -5.10 4.15 -30.37
C ILE A 74 -3.72 3.59 -30.73
N ALA A 75 -2.93 3.25 -29.70
CA ALA A 75 -1.58 2.73 -29.89
C ALA A 75 -1.26 1.75 -28.76
N SER A 76 -0.67 0.61 -29.11
CA SER A 76 -0.06 -0.32 -28.15
C SER A 76 1.32 0.16 -27.77
N PHE A 77 1.81 -0.26 -26.59
CA PHE A 77 3.16 0.10 -26.16
C PHE A 77 4.23 -0.34 -27.16
N ASP A 78 5.20 0.54 -27.37
CA ASP A 78 6.48 0.17 -27.93
C ASP A 78 7.31 -0.63 -26.91
N GLN A 79 8.46 -1.13 -27.35
CA GLN A 79 9.34 -1.92 -26.49
C GLN A 79 9.82 -1.12 -25.28
N GLU A 80 10.11 0.19 -25.44
CA GLU A 80 10.62 1.06 -24.38
C GLU A 80 9.59 1.23 -23.26
N THR A 81 8.34 1.51 -23.62
CA THR A 81 7.25 1.74 -22.66
C THR A 81 6.76 0.43 -22.03
N GLY A 82 6.63 -0.61 -22.83
CA GLY A 82 6.17 -1.93 -22.37
C GLY A 82 7.11 -2.63 -21.40
N ASP A 83 8.40 -2.36 -21.49
CA ASP A 83 9.43 -2.99 -20.63
C ASP A 83 9.33 -2.64 -19.12
N ILE A 84 8.49 -1.67 -18.73
CA ILE A 84 8.34 -1.32 -17.32
C ILE A 84 7.72 -2.47 -16.52
N ILE A 85 6.60 -3.04 -17.03
CA ILE A 85 5.90 -4.14 -16.36
C ILE A 85 5.56 -5.28 -17.33
N ARG A 86 5.18 -4.96 -18.58
CA ARG A 86 4.57 -5.89 -19.52
C ARG A 86 5.39 -7.14 -19.79
N ASN A 87 6.67 -6.96 -20.16
CA ASN A 87 7.51 -8.09 -20.60
C ASN A 87 7.71 -9.11 -19.49
N SER A 88 7.59 -8.70 -18.22
CA SER A 88 7.67 -9.59 -17.07
C SER A 88 6.54 -10.60 -17.01
N PHE A 89 5.39 -10.36 -17.70
CA PHE A 89 4.20 -11.22 -17.70
C PHE A 89 3.91 -11.83 -19.07
N ASN A 90 4.91 -11.91 -19.96
CA ASN A 90 4.75 -12.48 -21.30
C ASN A 90 4.34 -13.96 -21.33
N PHE A 91 4.38 -14.65 -20.20
CA PHE A 91 3.86 -16.01 -20.09
C PHE A 91 2.32 -16.06 -20.10
N ILE A 92 1.62 -14.93 -19.95
CA ILE A 92 0.16 -14.81 -19.99
C ILE A 92 -0.25 -14.38 -21.40
N ASP A 93 -0.94 -15.23 -22.12
CA ASP A 93 -1.60 -14.86 -23.38
C ASP A 93 -2.80 -13.93 -23.06
N PRO A 94 -2.82 -12.68 -23.56
CA PRO A 94 -3.89 -11.71 -23.27
C PRO A 94 -5.20 -12.00 -24.00
N SER A 95 -5.27 -13.05 -24.82
CA SER A 95 -6.50 -13.43 -25.53
C SER A 95 -7.61 -13.81 -24.56
N VAL A 96 -8.83 -13.30 -24.80
CA VAL A 96 -10.03 -13.69 -24.05
C VAL A 96 -10.25 -15.21 -24.03
N ASN A 97 -9.82 -15.92 -25.07
CA ASN A 97 -9.91 -17.38 -25.16
C ASN A 97 -8.99 -18.10 -24.15
N ASN A 98 -8.06 -17.39 -23.52
CA ASN A 98 -7.21 -17.93 -22.48
C ASN A 98 -7.77 -17.69 -21.07
N ALA A 99 -8.85 -16.96 -20.95
CA ALA A 99 -9.41 -16.54 -19.64
C ALA A 99 -9.91 -17.70 -18.78
N ASP A 100 -10.36 -18.80 -19.40
CA ASP A 100 -10.84 -20.03 -18.75
C ASP A 100 -9.79 -21.15 -18.70
N GLN A 101 -8.53 -20.87 -19.13
CA GLN A 101 -7.45 -21.86 -19.22
C GLN A 101 -6.39 -21.67 -18.13
N ALA A 102 -6.85 -21.58 -16.89
CA ALA A 102 -5.95 -21.40 -15.76
C ALA A 102 -5.01 -22.60 -15.59
N PRO A 103 -3.70 -22.35 -15.36
CA PRO A 103 -2.80 -23.39 -14.88
C PRO A 103 -3.28 -24.00 -13.54
N ASP A 104 -2.96 -25.26 -13.27
CA ASP A 104 -3.35 -25.94 -12.03
C ASP A 104 -2.89 -25.19 -10.76
N SER A 105 -1.78 -24.44 -10.86
CA SER A 105 -1.20 -23.61 -9.81
C SER A 105 -1.81 -22.21 -9.67
N VAL A 106 -2.92 -21.91 -10.37
CA VAL A 106 -3.57 -20.60 -10.31
C VAL A 106 -5.09 -20.75 -10.15
N ASN A 107 -5.65 -20.00 -9.18
CA ASN A 107 -7.11 -19.94 -9.06
C ASN A 107 -7.72 -19.40 -10.37
N PRO A 108 -8.75 -20.06 -10.93
CA PRO A 108 -9.29 -19.72 -12.26
C PRO A 108 -9.92 -18.33 -12.35
N SER A 109 -10.48 -17.80 -11.26
CA SER A 109 -11.01 -16.45 -11.23
C SER A 109 -9.85 -15.41 -11.29
N LEU A 110 -8.79 -15.63 -10.51
CA LEU A 110 -7.60 -14.79 -10.55
C LEU A 110 -6.88 -14.86 -11.91
N TRP A 111 -6.84 -16.05 -12.54
CA TRP A 111 -6.27 -16.19 -13.88
C TRP A 111 -7.01 -15.33 -14.92
N ARG A 112 -8.35 -15.37 -14.92
CA ARG A 112 -9.14 -14.49 -15.79
C ARG A 112 -8.80 -13.01 -15.58
N GLN A 113 -8.64 -12.58 -14.33
CA GLN A 113 -8.23 -11.20 -14.02
C GLN A 113 -6.84 -10.90 -14.55
N ALA A 114 -5.89 -11.82 -14.41
CA ALA A 114 -4.54 -11.69 -14.95
C ALA A 114 -4.52 -11.56 -16.47
N VAL A 115 -5.31 -12.36 -17.18
CA VAL A 115 -5.48 -12.27 -18.65
C VAL A 115 -6.06 -10.91 -19.03
N LEU A 116 -7.10 -10.44 -18.33
CA LEU A 116 -7.73 -9.15 -18.58
C LEU A 116 -6.74 -7.99 -18.36
N ASN A 117 -5.98 -8.01 -17.28
CA ASN A 117 -4.98 -7.00 -16.97
C ASN A 117 -3.78 -7.04 -17.95
N GLN A 118 -3.41 -8.23 -18.44
CA GLN A 118 -2.37 -8.37 -19.46
C GLN A 118 -2.81 -7.82 -20.82
N ALA A 119 -4.11 -7.83 -21.13
CA ALA A 119 -4.66 -7.23 -22.34
C ALA A 119 -4.70 -5.69 -22.30
N ALA A 120 -4.67 -5.07 -21.11
CA ALA A 120 -4.74 -3.62 -20.94
C ALA A 120 -3.35 -2.98 -21.12
N GLU A 121 -3.03 -2.50 -22.34
CA GLU A 121 -1.72 -1.92 -22.61
C GLU A 121 -1.73 -0.92 -23.76
N GLY A 122 -1.39 0.31 -23.49
CA GLY A 122 -1.29 1.33 -24.51
C GLY A 122 -2.05 2.62 -24.19
N LEU A 123 -2.28 3.40 -25.24
CA LEU A 123 -3.07 4.63 -25.23
C LEU A 123 -4.49 4.33 -25.72
N TYR A 124 -5.46 4.76 -24.93
CA TYR A 124 -6.88 4.55 -25.22
C TYR A 124 -7.64 5.87 -25.21
N GLU A 125 -8.55 6.06 -26.19
CA GLU A 125 -9.51 7.14 -26.18
C GLU A 125 -10.74 6.74 -25.36
N VAL A 126 -11.03 7.50 -24.32
CA VAL A 126 -12.16 7.26 -23.39
C VAL A 126 -13.37 8.11 -23.79
N VAL A 127 -13.13 9.42 -24.02
CA VAL A 127 -14.12 10.36 -24.59
C VAL A 127 -13.51 10.92 -25.87
N PRO A 128 -14.19 10.79 -27.03
CA PRO A 128 -13.63 11.17 -28.30
C PRO A 128 -13.06 12.59 -28.35
N GLY A 129 -11.78 12.70 -28.65
CA GLY A 129 -11.02 13.97 -28.74
C GLY A 129 -10.79 14.67 -27.39
N LYS A 130 -11.25 14.13 -26.28
CA LYS A 130 -11.28 14.83 -24.98
C LYS A 130 -10.59 14.11 -23.82
N VAL A 131 -10.77 12.82 -23.68
CA VAL A 131 -10.18 12.04 -22.58
C VAL A 131 -9.44 10.84 -23.12
N TYR A 132 -8.19 10.72 -22.68
CA TYR A 132 -7.30 9.60 -23.02
C TYR A 132 -6.69 8.98 -21.79
N GLN A 133 -6.46 7.66 -21.80
CA GLN A 133 -5.77 6.95 -20.73
C GLN A 133 -4.56 6.18 -21.28
N VAL A 134 -3.45 6.25 -20.56
CA VAL A 134 -2.35 5.28 -20.71
C VAL A 134 -2.55 4.21 -19.64
N ARG A 135 -2.82 2.98 -20.09
CA ARG A 135 -3.11 1.82 -19.23
C ARG A 135 -2.03 0.75 -19.35
N GLY A 136 -1.78 0.02 -18.28
CA GLY A 136 -0.85 -1.11 -18.26
C GLY A 136 0.64 -0.75 -18.11
N ALA A 137 0.97 0.52 -17.93
CA ALA A 137 2.35 0.99 -17.68
C ALA A 137 2.73 0.93 -16.19
N ASP A 138 1.76 0.84 -15.31
CA ASP A 138 1.93 0.82 -13.85
C ASP A 138 0.74 0.13 -13.17
N LEU A 139 0.68 0.17 -11.84
CA LEU A 139 -0.47 -0.31 -11.07
C LEU A 139 -1.71 0.52 -11.39
N ALA A 140 -1.60 1.84 -11.38
CA ALA A 140 -2.66 2.76 -11.80
C ALA A 140 -2.55 3.12 -13.29
N SER A 141 -3.61 3.74 -13.84
CA SER A 141 -3.65 4.36 -15.15
C SER A 141 -3.56 5.88 -15.01
N ILE A 142 -2.83 6.54 -15.92
CA ILE A 142 -2.83 8.00 -16.01
C ILE A 142 -3.83 8.46 -17.05
N SER A 143 -4.66 9.44 -16.69
CA SER A 143 -5.65 10.04 -17.60
C SER A 143 -5.23 11.44 -18.01
N PHE A 144 -5.41 11.77 -19.30
CA PHE A 144 -5.20 13.11 -19.85
C PHE A 144 -6.53 13.65 -20.34
N ILE A 145 -6.98 14.76 -19.74
CA ILE A 145 -8.28 15.39 -20.02
C ILE A 145 -8.02 16.71 -20.73
N ARG A 146 -8.66 16.91 -21.88
CA ARG A 146 -8.52 18.12 -22.68
C ARG A 146 -9.17 19.32 -21.99
N SER A 147 -8.43 20.41 -21.87
CA SER A 147 -8.87 21.72 -21.42
C SER A 147 -8.66 22.78 -22.52
N ASP A 148 -8.92 24.06 -22.25
CA ASP A 148 -8.86 25.11 -23.27
C ASP A 148 -7.46 25.28 -23.84
N ASN A 149 -6.41 25.25 -23.01
CA ASN A 149 -5.04 25.57 -23.45
C ASN A 149 -4.10 24.33 -23.35
N GLY A 150 -4.55 23.19 -22.83
CA GLY A 150 -3.67 22.06 -22.63
C GLY A 150 -4.37 20.78 -22.18
N TRP A 151 -3.66 20.03 -21.37
CA TRP A 151 -4.10 18.78 -20.78
C TRP A 151 -4.09 18.87 -19.26
N ILE A 152 -5.09 18.28 -18.63
CA ILE A 152 -5.12 18.00 -17.20
C ILE A 152 -4.72 16.54 -17.02
N ALA A 153 -3.61 16.26 -16.32
CA ALA A 153 -3.21 14.92 -15.95
C ALA A 153 -3.95 14.52 -14.66
N TYR A 154 -4.74 13.46 -14.71
CA TYR A 154 -5.44 12.95 -13.53
C TYR A 154 -4.81 11.63 -13.10
N ASP A 155 -4.33 11.58 -11.85
CA ASP A 155 -3.42 10.61 -11.25
C ASP A 155 -2.14 10.43 -12.10
N VAL A 156 -1.02 10.26 -11.45
CA VAL A 156 0.27 10.35 -12.15
C VAL A 156 1.19 9.16 -11.89
N LEU A 157 0.59 7.99 -11.60
CA LEU A 157 1.28 6.71 -11.44
C LEU A 157 2.18 6.62 -10.19
N LEU A 158 2.77 5.44 -9.96
CA LEU A 158 3.57 5.13 -8.79
C LEU A 158 4.97 5.73 -8.84
N THR A 159 5.61 5.74 -10.03
CA THR A 159 7.01 6.14 -10.14
C THR A 159 7.22 7.26 -11.16
N LYS A 160 8.24 8.08 -10.90
CA LYS A 160 8.67 9.14 -11.83
C LYS A 160 8.99 8.59 -13.22
N GLU A 161 9.66 7.45 -13.25
CA GLU A 161 10.09 6.78 -14.48
C GLU A 161 8.90 6.31 -15.32
N SER A 162 7.92 5.69 -14.68
CA SER A 162 6.68 5.25 -15.33
C SER A 162 5.88 6.43 -15.87
N ALA A 163 5.72 7.49 -15.07
CA ALA A 163 5.01 8.71 -15.47
C ALA A 163 5.70 9.42 -16.64
N ALA A 164 7.04 9.51 -16.62
CA ALA A 164 7.81 10.14 -17.71
C ALA A 164 7.64 9.39 -19.04
N LYS A 165 7.71 8.05 -19.01
CA LYS A 165 7.52 7.22 -20.21
C LYS A 165 6.07 7.30 -20.69
N SER A 166 5.09 7.25 -19.81
CA SER A 166 3.66 7.36 -20.15
C SER A 166 3.31 8.73 -20.73
N LEU A 167 3.85 9.81 -20.19
CA LEU A 167 3.70 11.16 -20.75
C LEU A 167 4.28 11.24 -22.16
N LYS A 168 5.50 10.75 -22.36
CA LYS A 168 6.15 10.70 -23.69
C LYS A 168 5.33 9.89 -24.68
N PHE A 169 4.85 8.70 -24.25
CA PHE A 169 4.03 7.83 -25.08
C PHE A 169 2.70 8.49 -25.47
N PHE A 170 2.00 9.11 -24.51
CA PHE A 170 0.78 9.88 -24.75
C PHE A 170 1.02 10.96 -25.80
N LYS A 171 2.02 11.83 -25.59
CA LYS A 171 2.29 12.98 -26.48
C LYS A 171 2.64 12.56 -27.90
N ASN A 172 3.28 11.42 -28.08
CA ASN A 172 3.68 10.92 -29.39
C ASN A 172 2.54 10.25 -30.16
N ASN A 173 1.51 9.77 -29.45
CA ASN A 173 0.45 8.93 -30.05
C ASN A 173 -0.95 9.54 -29.97
N VAL A 174 -1.18 10.58 -29.15
CA VAL A 174 -2.48 11.26 -29.11
C VAL A 174 -2.78 11.86 -30.49
N PRO A 175 -3.99 11.65 -31.07
CA PRO A 175 -4.29 12.07 -32.44
C PRO A 175 -4.19 13.57 -32.69
N ASP A 176 -4.49 14.40 -31.67
CA ASP A 176 -4.42 15.85 -31.72
C ASP A 176 -3.96 16.44 -30.39
N GLY A 177 -3.22 17.54 -30.46
CA GLY A 177 -2.78 18.26 -29.26
C GLY A 177 -1.58 17.65 -28.53
N GLY A 178 -0.79 16.78 -29.17
CA GLY A 178 0.44 16.25 -28.60
C GLY A 178 1.48 17.31 -28.23
N ASP A 179 1.45 18.47 -28.89
CA ASP A 179 2.34 19.61 -28.59
C ASP A 179 1.87 20.46 -27.40
N LEU A 180 0.62 20.32 -26.98
CA LEU A 180 0.06 21.13 -25.91
C LEU A 180 0.67 20.76 -24.54
N PRO A 181 0.79 21.75 -23.63
CA PRO A 181 1.33 21.50 -22.31
C PRO A 181 0.35 20.71 -21.42
N VAL A 182 0.88 20.08 -20.38
CA VAL A 182 0.07 19.71 -19.21
C VAL A 182 -0.02 20.96 -18.32
N VAL A 183 -1.23 21.49 -18.15
CA VAL A 183 -1.49 22.75 -17.42
C VAL A 183 -1.88 22.51 -15.97
N ALA A 184 -2.45 21.34 -15.68
CA ALA A 184 -2.79 20.93 -14.32
C ALA A 184 -2.55 19.44 -14.12
N MET A 185 -2.31 19.03 -12.88
CA MET A 185 -2.39 17.64 -12.44
C MET A 185 -3.23 17.55 -11.18
N ILE A 186 -3.99 16.46 -11.06
CA ILE A 186 -4.93 16.22 -9.97
C ILE A 186 -4.61 14.87 -9.35
N TYR A 187 -4.52 14.81 -8.03
CA TYR A 187 -4.43 13.58 -7.27
C TYR A 187 -5.79 13.23 -6.71
N SER A 188 -6.33 12.08 -7.07
CA SER A 188 -7.64 11.62 -6.57
C SER A 188 -7.61 11.33 -5.07
N HIS A 189 -6.52 10.74 -4.58
CA HIS A 189 -6.37 10.32 -3.18
C HIS A 189 -4.91 10.12 -2.75
N SER A 190 -4.70 9.69 -1.50
CA SER A 190 -3.41 9.71 -0.82
C SER A 190 -2.52 8.48 -1.04
N HIS A 191 -2.85 7.56 -1.95
CA HIS A 191 -1.99 6.41 -2.25
C HIS A 191 -0.90 6.74 -3.28
N ALA A 192 0.23 6.04 -3.14
CA ALA A 192 1.44 6.39 -3.87
C ALA A 192 1.35 6.20 -5.40
N ASP A 193 0.54 5.27 -5.87
CA ASP A 193 0.33 5.00 -7.29
C ASP A 193 -0.54 6.05 -8.01
N HIS A 194 -1.02 7.08 -7.27
CA HIS A 194 -1.78 8.21 -7.82
C HIS A 194 -1.00 9.53 -7.81
N PHE A 195 0.05 9.64 -6.96
CA PHE A 195 0.87 10.84 -6.89
C PHE A 195 2.37 10.60 -7.15
N GLY A 196 2.84 9.35 -7.09
CA GLY A 196 4.27 9.03 -7.02
C GLY A 196 5.10 9.46 -8.23
N GLY A 197 4.48 9.60 -9.40
CA GLY A 197 5.12 10.08 -10.62
C GLY A 197 5.13 11.60 -10.79
N ALA A 198 4.63 12.38 -9.85
CA ALA A 198 4.36 13.82 -9.98
C ALA A 198 5.56 14.66 -10.46
N ARG A 199 6.78 14.32 -10.05
CA ARG A 199 7.98 15.04 -10.50
C ARG A 199 8.22 14.93 -11.99
N ALA A 200 7.85 13.85 -12.63
CA ALA A 200 7.99 13.72 -14.08
C ALA A 200 7.17 14.78 -14.81
N ILE A 201 5.94 15.04 -14.37
CA ILE A 201 5.07 16.06 -14.93
C ILE A 201 5.59 17.46 -14.56
N LYS A 202 5.95 17.69 -13.30
CA LYS A 202 6.44 19.00 -12.81
C LYS A 202 7.75 19.44 -13.46
N GLU A 203 8.67 18.51 -13.74
CA GLU A 203 9.93 18.80 -14.43
C GLU A 203 9.71 19.09 -15.91
N ALA A 204 8.76 18.41 -16.56
CA ALA A 204 8.40 18.67 -17.95
C ALA A 204 7.63 19.99 -18.12
N TYR A 205 6.80 20.35 -17.13
CA TYR A 205 5.96 21.54 -17.11
C TYR A 205 6.07 22.26 -15.76
N PRO A 206 7.09 23.15 -15.58
CA PRO A 206 7.34 23.80 -14.29
C PRO A 206 6.16 24.62 -13.75
N ASP A 207 5.32 25.17 -14.63
CA ASP A 207 4.17 26.01 -14.28
C ASP A 207 2.88 25.20 -14.03
N VAL A 208 2.90 23.86 -14.17
CA VAL A 208 1.73 23.00 -13.94
C VAL A 208 1.17 23.24 -12.55
N LYS A 209 -0.15 23.44 -12.46
CA LYS A 209 -0.88 23.57 -11.20
C LYS A 209 -1.27 22.22 -10.64
N VAL A 210 -1.13 22.05 -9.34
CA VAL A 210 -1.38 20.78 -8.65
C VAL A 210 -2.60 20.91 -7.75
N TYR A 211 -3.54 20.01 -7.92
CA TYR A 211 -4.76 19.91 -7.13
C TYR A 211 -4.79 18.57 -6.39
N GLY A 212 -5.30 18.56 -5.19
CA GLY A 212 -5.44 17.36 -4.39
C GLY A 212 -6.72 17.33 -3.58
N SER A 213 -7.12 16.15 -3.13
CA SER A 213 -8.22 15.97 -2.19
C SER A 213 -7.89 16.60 -0.84
N LYS A 214 -8.90 16.81 -0.01
CA LYS A 214 -8.78 17.47 1.30
C LYS A 214 -7.79 16.74 2.22
N ASN A 215 -6.86 17.48 2.80
CA ASN A 215 -5.82 16.97 3.72
C ASN A 215 -4.89 15.90 3.09
N ILE A 216 -4.78 15.84 1.78
CA ILE A 216 -4.02 14.78 1.09
C ILE A 216 -2.59 14.68 1.59
N THR A 217 -1.90 15.80 1.79
CA THR A 217 -0.50 15.82 2.26
C THR A 217 -0.37 15.17 3.64
N LYS A 218 -1.29 15.49 4.55
CA LYS A 218 -1.31 14.89 5.89
C LYS A 218 -1.54 13.38 5.84
N GLU A 219 -2.50 12.94 5.05
CA GLU A 219 -2.85 11.51 4.97
C GLU A 219 -1.76 10.69 4.26
N ILE A 220 -1.07 11.26 3.27
CA ILE A 220 0.14 10.66 2.67
C ILE A 220 1.20 10.40 3.74
N VAL A 221 1.45 11.36 4.62
CA VAL A 221 2.45 11.24 5.69
C VAL A 221 2.02 10.21 6.73
N ASP A 222 0.79 10.31 7.21
CA ASP A 222 0.26 9.41 8.24
C ASP A 222 0.38 7.93 7.81
N GLU A 223 0.06 7.63 6.57
CA GLU A 223 0.10 6.27 6.05
C GLU A 223 1.52 5.80 5.71
N ASN A 224 2.30 6.63 5.02
CA ASN A 224 3.55 6.17 4.41
C ASN A 224 4.79 6.38 5.29
N VAL A 225 4.73 7.18 6.35
CA VAL A 225 5.91 7.58 7.11
C VAL A 225 5.93 6.99 8.52
N LEU A 226 4.90 7.18 9.33
CA LEU A 226 4.93 6.79 10.75
C LEU A 226 5.16 5.29 10.96
N ALA A 227 4.45 4.44 10.19
CA ALA A 227 4.66 3.00 10.15
C ALA A 227 5.37 2.55 8.85
N GLY A 228 6.02 3.46 8.13
CA GLY A 228 6.50 3.26 6.77
C GLY A 228 7.45 2.08 6.60
N ASN A 229 8.31 1.81 7.57
CA ASN A 229 9.20 0.65 7.53
C ASN A 229 8.42 -0.68 7.57
N ALA A 230 7.48 -0.81 8.51
CA ALA A 230 6.64 -2.01 8.61
C ALA A 230 5.76 -2.17 7.38
N MET A 231 5.15 -1.09 6.88
CA MET A 231 4.31 -1.13 5.69
C MET A 231 5.10 -1.49 4.44
N SER A 232 6.28 -0.92 4.22
CA SER A 232 7.16 -1.26 3.10
C SER A 232 7.53 -2.75 3.10
N ARG A 233 7.92 -3.29 4.24
CA ARG A 233 8.24 -4.72 4.38
C ARG A 233 7.03 -5.62 4.10
N ARG A 234 5.85 -5.24 4.58
CA ARG A 234 4.59 -5.97 4.36
C ARG A 234 4.06 -5.81 2.92
N THR A 235 4.36 -4.68 2.27
CA THR A 235 4.05 -4.45 0.85
C THR A 235 4.73 -5.47 -0.04
N ALA A 236 5.98 -5.86 0.26
CA ALA A 236 6.68 -6.92 -0.47
C ALA A 236 5.91 -8.25 -0.47
N TYR A 237 5.24 -8.58 0.64
CA TYR A 237 4.36 -9.74 0.74
C TYR A 237 3.08 -9.57 -0.07
N GLN A 238 2.34 -8.47 0.14
CA GLN A 238 1.03 -8.28 -0.49
C GLN A 238 1.10 -8.22 -2.01
N TYR A 239 2.12 -7.56 -2.54
CA TYR A 239 2.29 -7.40 -3.99
C TYR A 239 3.30 -8.39 -4.61
N GLY A 240 3.84 -9.32 -3.83
CA GLY A 240 4.78 -10.32 -4.33
C GLY A 240 6.03 -9.71 -4.98
N ALA A 241 6.55 -8.59 -4.42
CA ALA A 241 7.60 -7.81 -5.05
C ALA A 241 8.90 -8.60 -5.30
N THR A 242 9.12 -9.69 -4.54
CA THR A 242 10.29 -10.56 -4.64
C THR A 242 10.00 -11.87 -5.36
N LEU A 243 8.75 -12.11 -5.77
CA LEU A 243 8.35 -13.33 -6.48
C LEU A 243 8.65 -13.23 -7.97
N ASN A 244 8.92 -14.36 -8.59
CA ASN A 244 9.01 -14.49 -10.03
C ASN A 244 7.66 -14.23 -10.69
N ARG A 245 7.69 -13.70 -11.92
CA ARG A 245 6.53 -13.58 -12.80
C ARG A 245 6.35 -14.91 -13.53
N HIS A 246 5.59 -15.78 -12.93
CA HIS A 246 5.38 -17.15 -13.40
C HIS A 246 4.09 -17.73 -12.80
N GLU A 247 3.56 -18.82 -13.36
CA GLU A 247 2.35 -19.50 -12.85
C GLU A 247 2.51 -20.04 -11.40
N HIS A 248 3.74 -20.31 -10.94
CA HIS A 248 4.05 -20.65 -9.55
C HIS A 248 4.42 -19.45 -8.68
N GLY A 249 4.48 -18.26 -9.26
CA GLY A 249 4.80 -16.99 -8.60
C GLY A 249 3.66 -15.98 -8.68
N ILE A 250 4.03 -14.71 -8.94
CA ILE A 250 3.04 -13.66 -9.15
C ILE A 250 2.46 -13.76 -10.57
N VAL A 251 1.14 -13.76 -10.66
CA VAL A 251 0.40 -13.70 -11.94
C VAL A 251 -0.32 -12.38 -12.11
N ASP A 252 -0.68 -11.70 -11.01
CA ASP A 252 -1.42 -10.45 -11.02
C ASP A 252 -1.29 -9.73 -9.66
N ALA A 253 -1.53 -8.43 -9.63
CA ALA A 253 -1.63 -7.61 -8.43
C ALA A 253 -3.07 -7.14 -8.14
N ALA A 254 -4.07 -7.72 -8.81
CA ALA A 254 -5.49 -7.42 -8.77
C ALA A 254 -5.88 -6.13 -9.50
N LEU A 255 -5.33 -5.00 -9.10
CA LEU A 255 -5.62 -3.67 -9.67
C LEU A 255 -5.02 -3.50 -11.07
N ALA A 256 -3.89 -4.16 -11.32
CA ALA A 256 -3.22 -4.34 -12.60
C ALA A 256 -2.19 -5.47 -12.51
N LYS A 257 -1.33 -5.63 -13.52
CA LYS A 257 -0.31 -6.69 -13.57
C LYS A 257 0.66 -6.67 -12.39
N GLY A 258 1.12 -5.48 -11.98
CA GLY A 258 2.08 -5.31 -10.89
C GLY A 258 2.53 -3.87 -10.69
N LEU A 259 3.48 -3.69 -9.80
CA LEU A 259 4.08 -2.39 -9.49
C LEU A 259 5.21 -2.06 -10.47
N SER A 260 5.29 -0.81 -10.92
CA SER A 260 6.49 -0.31 -11.58
C SER A 260 7.65 -0.19 -10.58
N THR A 261 8.87 -0.29 -11.09
CA THR A 261 10.09 -0.04 -10.31
C THR A 261 10.64 1.35 -10.65
N GLY A 262 11.01 2.12 -9.62
CA GLY A 262 11.52 3.46 -9.81
C GLY A 262 11.43 4.32 -8.55
N THR A 263 11.44 5.64 -8.75
CA THR A 263 11.45 6.63 -7.68
C THR A 263 10.04 7.12 -7.40
N ILE A 264 9.56 6.93 -6.18
CA ILE A 264 8.31 7.55 -5.71
C ILE A 264 8.62 8.99 -5.34
N THR A 265 7.90 9.94 -5.93
CA THR A 265 8.08 11.37 -5.74
C THR A 265 6.80 12.01 -5.21
N TYR A 266 6.89 13.26 -4.77
CA TYR A 266 5.72 14.01 -4.36
C TYR A 266 5.90 15.51 -4.66
N VAL A 267 4.86 16.12 -5.17
CA VAL A 267 4.77 17.57 -5.36
C VAL A 267 3.56 18.08 -4.58
N LEU A 268 3.78 19.04 -3.69
CA LEU A 268 2.69 19.62 -2.89
C LEU A 268 1.61 20.20 -3.81
N PRO A 269 0.32 19.97 -3.51
CA PRO A 269 -0.77 20.67 -4.17
C PRO A 269 -0.65 22.19 -4.01
N ASP A 270 -0.87 22.92 -5.10
CA ASP A 270 -1.10 24.36 -5.06
C ASP A 270 -2.48 24.66 -4.43
N TYR A 271 -3.42 23.70 -4.55
CA TYR A 271 -4.78 23.79 -4.04
C TYR A 271 -5.26 22.43 -3.54
N GLU A 272 -5.62 22.35 -2.27
CA GLU A 272 -6.36 21.21 -1.72
C GLU A 272 -7.85 21.58 -1.66
N LEU A 273 -8.71 20.68 -2.15
CA LEU A 273 -10.14 20.86 -2.07
C LEU A 273 -10.56 20.93 -0.60
N ASN A 274 -11.39 21.86 -0.27
CA ASN A 274 -11.78 22.09 1.10
C ASN A 274 -13.10 21.35 1.46
N HIS A 275 -13.90 20.99 0.43
CA HIS A 275 -15.19 20.31 0.58
C HIS A 275 -16.10 20.97 1.64
N SER A 276 -16.16 22.31 1.62
CA SER A 276 -17.09 23.08 2.48
C SER A 276 -18.54 22.90 2.06
N GLU A 277 -18.75 22.47 0.81
CA GLU A 277 -20.02 22.10 0.21
C GLU A 277 -19.99 20.60 -0.14
N GLU A 278 -21.15 20.00 -0.32
CA GLU A 278 -21.31 18.59 -0.69
C GLU A 278 -20.60 18.28 -2.02
N ILE A 279 -20.70 19.23 -2.99
CA ILE A 279 -19.99 19.20 -4.26
C ILE A 279 -19.26 20.53 -4.44
N GLU A 280 -17.95 20.47 -4.54
CA GLU A 280 -17.12 21.62 -4.85
C GLU A 280 -16.91 21.72 -6.36
N THR A 281 -17.26 22.85 -6.96
CA THR A 281 -17.12 23.07 -8.39
C THR A 281 -15.94 24.01 -8.66
N LEU A 282 -14.98 23.56 -9.49
CA LEU A 282 -13.87 24.36 -9.94
C LEU A 282 -13.88 24.47 -11.46
N VAL A 283 -13.36 25.59 -11.98
CA VAL A 283 -13.03 25.75 -13.40
C VAL A 283 -11.51 25.69 -13.53
N ILE A 284 -11.00 24.60 -14.09
CA ILE A 284 -9.56 24.38 -14.28
C ILE A 284 -9.26 24.53 -15.77
N ASP A 285 -8.49 25.55 -16.13
CA ASP A 285 -8.16 25.90 -17.53
C ASP A 285 -9.37 25.86 -18.47
N GLY A 286 -10.47 26.52 -18.05
CA GLY A 286 -11.71 26.63 -18.83
C GLY A 286 -12.66 25.42 -18.71
N LEU A 287 -12.22 24.31 -18.11
CA LEU A 287 -13.03 23.12 -17.91
C LEU A 287 -13.70 23.12 -16.53
N GLU A 288 -15.05 23.09 -16.50
CA GLU A 288 -15.81 22.91 -15.27
C GLU A 288 -15.69 21.43 -14.80
N MET A 289 -15.34 21.26 -13.54
CA MET A 289 -15.22 19.97 -12.86
C MET A 289 -15.91 20.03 -11.49
N GLN A 290 -16.71 19.04 -11.18
CA GLN A 290 -17.47 18.89 -9.93
C GLN A 290 -16.85 17.79 -9.09
N PHE A 291 -16.43 18.13 -7.87
CA PHE A 291 -15.72 17.23 -6.96
C PHE A 291 -16.57 16.88 -5.76
N MET A 292 -16.71 15.59 -5.47
CA MET A 292 -17.40 15.06 -4.28
C MET A 292 -16.36 14.43 -3.35
N ASP A 293 -16.41 14.79 -2.07
CA ASP A 293 -15.57 14.20 -1.03
C ASP A 293 -15.93 12.73 -0.80
N ALA A 294 -14.95 11.85 -0.94
CA ALA A 294 -15.05 10.43 -0.66
C ALA A 294 -14.09 9.99 0.46
N SER A 295 -13.50 10.93 1.21
CA SER A 295 -12.54 10.63 2.27
C SER A 295 -13.05 9.61 3.27
N GLY A 296 -12.21 8.64 3.64
CA GLY A 296 -12.53 7.54 4.58
C GLY A 296 -13.28 6.38 3.94
N THR A 297 -13.36 6.34 2.60
CA THR A 297 -13.81 5.18 1.84
C THR A 297 -12.60 4.34 1.43
N GLU A 298 -12.07 4.44 0.22
CA GLU A 298 -10.86 3.74 -0.21
C GLU A 298 -9.61 4.30 0.48
N ALA A 299 -9.53 5.63 0.60
CA ALA A 299 -8.45 6.31 1.30
C ALA A 299 -8.96 7.29 2.36
N ALA A 300 -8.07 7.69 3.29
CA ALA A 300 -8.38 8.67 4.32
C ALA A 300 -8.63 10.06 3.71
N SER A 301 -7.98 10.37 2.58
CA SER A 301 -8.22 11.53 1.73
C SER A 301 -8.49 11.04 0.32
N GLU A 302 -9.70 11.28 -0.18
CA GLU A 302 -10.17 10.80 -1.50
C GLU A 302 -11.27 11.69 -2.04
N MET A 303 -11.38 11.77 -3.38
CA MET A 303 -12.44 12.46 -4.09
C MET A 303 -12.78 11.76 -5.39
N VAL A 304 -14.01 11.95 -5.84
CA VAL A 304 -14.51 11.58 -7.18
C VAL A 304 -14.90 12.82 -7.95
N THR A 305 -14.88 12.76 -9.28
CA THR A 305 -15.06 13.94 -10.13
C THR A 305 -16.02 13.69 -11.28
N TYR A 306 -16.99 14.56 -11.44
CA TYR A 306 -17.85 14.61 -12.61
C TYR A 306 -17.49 15.77 -13.51
N ILE A 307 -17.48 15.54 -14.83
CA ILE A 307 -17.17 16.53 -15.86
C ILE A 307 -18.43 16.75 -16.72
N PRO A 308 -19.26 17.76 -16.41
CA PRO A 308 -20.58 17.92 -17.03
C PRO A 308 -20.54 18.03 -18.57
N SER A 309 -19.61 18.81 -19.12
CA SER A 309 -19.46 19.01 -20.56
C SER A 309 -19.08 17.74 -21.35
N MET A 310 -18.65 16.70 -20.67
CA MET A 310 -18.25 15.41 -21.22
C MET A 310 -19.17 14.28 -20.77
N LYS A 311 -20.11 14.54 -19.85
CA LYS A 311 -20.94 13.53 -19.17
C LYS A 311 -20.10 12.36 -18.66
N ALA A 312 -18.96 12.68 -18.10
CA ALA A 312 -17.92 11.74 -17.73
C ALA A 312 -17.71 11.74 -16.21
N LEU A 313 -17.80 10.56 -15.59
CA LEU A 313 -17.58 10.34 -14.17
C LEU A 313 -16.22 9.66 -13.96
N TRP A 314 -15.31 10.38 -13.31
CA TRP A 314 -14.05 9.85 -12.82
C TRP A 314 -14.21 9.38 -11.37
N THR A 315 -14.01 8.11 -11.10
CA THR A 315 -14.26 7.54 -9.78
C THR A 315 -13.02 7.32 -8.93
N GLY A 316 -11.84 7.74 -9.40
CA GLY A 316 -10.58 7.48 -8.68
C GLY A 316 -10.35 6.00 -8.48
N GLU A 317 -10.30 5.55 -7.23
CA GLU A 317 -10.27 4.14 -6.86
C GLU A 317 -11.52 3.71 -6.07
N LEU A 318 -12.47 4.64 -5.85
CA LEU A 318 -13.73 4.36 -5.15
C LEU A 318 -14.53 3.24 -5.82
N THR A 319 -14.44 3.09 -7.14
CA THR A 319 -14.96 1.93 -7.86
C THR A 319 -13.88 1.27 -8.69
N TYR A 320 -13.77 -0.02 -8.56
CA TYR A 320 -12.84 -0.90 -9.24
C TYR A 320 -13.59 -2.15 -9.71
N GLN A 321 -13.28 -2.70 -10.89
CA GLN A 321 -13.98 -3.89 -11.41
C GLN A 321 -13.53 -5.18 -10.70
N GLY A 322 -13.81 -5.23 -9.42
CA GLY A 322 -13.55 -6.27 -8.45
C GLY A 322 -13.94 -5.78 -7.06
N MET A 323 -13.86 -6.62 -6.04
CA MET A 323 -14.01 -6.22 -4.65
C MET A 323 -12.68 -5.64 -4.14
N HIS A 324 -12.71 -4.41 -3.70
CA HIS A 324 -11.55 -3.77 -3.07
C HIS A 324 -11.42 -4.16 -1.60
N ASN A 325 -10.22 -4.04 -1.03
CA ASN A 325 -10.03 -4.32 0.38
C ASN A 325 -10.55 -3.19 1.28
N LEU A 326 -11.26 -3.55 2.35
CA LEU A 326 -11.63 -2.66 3.45
C LEU A 326 -10.52 -2.55 4.50
N TYR A 327 -9.54 -3.43 4.43
CA TYR A 327 -8.29 -3.40 5.14
C TYR A 327 -7.19 -3.92 4.22
N THR A 328 -6.25 -3.06 3.87
CA THR A 328 -5.10 -3.53 3.10
C THR A 328 -4.13 -4.29 3.98
N LEU A 329 -3.74 -5.50 3.55
CA LEU A 329 -2.96 -6.42 4.38
C LEU A 329 -1.54 -5.90 4.67
N ARG A 330 -1.00 -5.02 3.84
CA ARG A 330 0.26 -4.31 4.12
C ARG A 330 0.19 -3.41 5.35
N GLY A 331 -0.97 -2.89 5.64
CA GLY A 331 -1.27 -1.96 6.71
C GLY A 331 -1.78 -0.62 6.16
N ALA A 332 -2.88 -0.17 6.70
CA ALA A 332 -3.47 1.15 6.54
C ALA A 332 -4.56 1.34 7.60
N LYS A 333 -5.12 2.54 7.69
CA LYS A 333 -6.36 2.74 8.46
C LYS A 333 -7.47 1.87 7.88
N VAL A 334 -8.28 1.23 8.73
CA VAL A 334 -9.45 0.45 8.28
C VAL A 334 -10.45 1.39 7.59
N ARG A 335 -10.96 0.96 6.44
CA ARG A 335 -11.88 1.71 5.61
C ARG A 335 -13.32 1.42 6.01
N ASP A 336 -14.19 2.44 5.92
CA ASP A 336 -15.60 2.30 6.31
C ASP A 336 -16.44 1.77 5.13
N GLY A 337 -16.77 0.49 5.15
CA GLY A 337 -17.58 -0.16 4.10
C GLY A 337 -19.01 0.40 3.99
N LEU A 338 -19.58 0.92 5.08
CA LEU A 338 -20.90 1.59 5.04
C LEU A 338 -20.79 2.95 4.34
N LYS A 339 -19.78 3.74 4.71
CA LYS A 339 -19.52 5.02 4.06
C LYS A 339 -19.25 4.85 2.58
N TRP A 340 -18.47 3.83 2.23
CA TRP A 340 -18.17 3.47 0.86
C TRP A 340 -19.43 3.18 0.04
N SER A 341 -20.28 2.28 0.53
CA SER A 341 -21.56 1.97 -0.09
C SER A 341 -22.45 3.21 -0.25
N LYS A 342 -22.53 4.07 0.78
CA LYS A 342 -23.30 5.30 0.73
C LYS A 342 -22.74 6.31 -0.28
N LYS A 343 -21.42 6.44 -0.39
CA LYS A 343 -20.79 7.34 -1.36
C LYS A 343 -21.03 6.91 -2.81
N ILE A 344 -20.96 5.62 -3.09
CA ILE A 344 -21.34 5.10 -4.43
C ILE A 344 -22.81 5.39 -4.70
N ASN A 345 -23.68 5.22 -3.71
CA ASN A 345 -25.11 5.55 -3.86
C ASN A 345 -25.32 7.05 -4.12
N GLU A 346 -24.58 7.91 -3.44
CA GLU A 346 -24.60 9.36 -3.65
C GLU A 346 -24.19 9.75 -5.07
N MET A 347 -23.09 9.18 -5.59
CA MET A 347 -22.71 9.37 -7.00
C MET A 347 -23.81 8.93 -7.97
N LEU A 348 -24.40 7.76 -7.71
CA LEU A 348 -25.46 7.20 -8.55
C LEU A 348 -26.69 8.12 -8.59
N VAL A 349 -27.11 8.66 -7.44
CA VAL A 349 -28.25 9.56 -7.34
C VAL A 349 -27.96 10.94 -7.94
N THR A 350 -26.73 11.43 -7.78
CA THR A 350 -26.35 12.79 -8.20
C THR A 350 -26.06 12.87 -9.70
N TRP A 351 -25.34 11.88 -10.26
CA TRP A 351 -24.83 11.95 -11.63
C TRP A 351 -25.17 10.74 -12.49
N GLY A 352 -25.78 9.68 -11.91
CA GLY A 352 -25.97 8.42 -12.60
C GLY A 352 -26.77 8.51 -13.89
N GLU A 353 -27.85 9.32 -13.90
CA GLU A 353 -28.71 9.51 -15.09
C GLU A 353 -28.07 10.37 -16.17
N ASP A 354 -27.08 11.20 -15.80
CA ASP A 354 -26.37 12.10 -16.73
C ASP A 354 -25.03 11.55 -17.22
N THR A 355 -24.58 10.39 -16.69
CA THR A 355 -23.27 9.84 -16.97
C THR A 355 -23.31 8.91 -18.19
N GLU A 356 -22.58 9.26 -19.26
CA GLU A 356 -22.43 8.43 -20.47
C GLU A 356 -21.16 7.57 -20.45
N VAL A 357 -20.14 7.96 -19.67
CA VAL A 357 -18.90 7.21 -19.47
C VAL A 357 -18.41 7.32 -18.01
N LEU A 358 -18.08 6.17 -17.44
CA LEU A 358 -17.38 6.07 -16.15
C LEU A 358 -15.97 5.55 -16.43
N PHE A 359 -14.96 6.20 -15.82
CA PHE A 359 -13.58 5.78 -15.90
C PHE A 359 -12.87 5.99 -14.56
N ALA A 360 -11.78 5.27 -14.34
CA ALA A 360 -11.14 5.15 -13.04
C ALA A 360 -9.61 5.03 -13.19
N SER A 361 -8.91 5.03 -12.06
CA SER A 361 -7.46 4.80 -12.01
C SER A 361 -7.09 3.35 -12.30
N HIS A 362 -8.01 2.43 -12.00
CA HIS A 362 -7.86 1.00 -12.22
C HIS A 362 -9.04 0.47 -13.03
N SER A 363 -8.80 -0.61 -13.77
CA SER A 363 -9.76 -1.22 -14.69
C SER A 363 -10.06 -0.37 -15.96
N SER A 364 -10.76 -0.97 -16.90
CA SER A 364 -11.22 -0.30 -18.11
C SER A 364 -12.41 0.62 -17.85
N PRO A 365 -12.63 1.66 -18.67
CA PRO A 365 -13.84 2.44 -18.61
C PRO A 365 -15.11 1.61 -18.91
N ILE A 366 -16.26 2.13 -18.49
CA ILE A 366 -17.59 1.60 -18.79
C ILE A 366 -18.38 2.68 -19.50
N TRP A 367 -19.06 2.32 -20.58
CA TRP A 367 -19.87 3.22 -21.40
C TRP A 367 -21.34 2.80 -21.40
N GLY A 368 -22.22 3.79 -21.37
CA GLY A 368 -23.66 3.62 -21.43
C GLY A 368 -24.32 3.74 -20.06
N GLU A 369 -25.36 4.55 -19.99
CA GLU A 369 -26.07 4.89 -18.74
C GLU A 369 -26.55 3.66 -17.95
N GLN A 370 -27.12 2.66 -18.64
CA GLN A 370 -27.61 1.44 -17.99
C GLN A 370 -26.46 0.58 -17.44
N GLU A 371 -25.40 0.37 -18.20
CA GLU A 371 -24.22 -0.43 -17.77
C GLU A 371 -23.53 0.23 -16.58
N ILE A 372 -23.39 1.56 -16.59
CA ILE A 372 -22.83 2.35 -15.49
C ILE A 372 -23.72 2.25 -14.25
N SER A 373 -25.02 2.41 -14.42
CA SER A 373 -25.99 2.30 -13.33
C SER A 373 -25.95 0.91 -12.68
N ASP A 374 -25.94 -0.14 -13.48
CA ASP A 374 -25.90 -1.53 -13.00
C ASP A 374 -24.57 -1.85 -12.30
N TYR A 375 -23.45 -1.36 -12.84
CA TYR A 375 -22.14 -1.47 -12.23
C TYR A 375 -22.08 -0.76 -10.87
N LEU A 376 -22.50 0.51 -10.80
CA LEU A 376 -22.49 1.28 -9.56
C LEU A 376 -23.38 0.64 -8.49
N LYS A 377 -24.56 0.14 -8.88
CA LYS A 377 -25.46 -0.58 -7.96
C LYS A 377 -24.81 -1.85 -7.42
N MET A 378 -24.13 -2.63 -8.27
CA MET A 378 -23.47 -3.86 -7.85
C MET A 378 -22.31 -3.57 -6.87
N GLN A 379 -21.48 -2.58 -7.17
CA GLN A 379 -20.40 -2.12 -6.28
C GLN A 379 -20.96 -1.64 -4.93
N ARG A 380 -21.94 -0.75 -4.95
CA ARG A 380 -22.64 -0.26 -3.76
C ARG A 380 -23.14 -1.40 -2.88
N ASP A 381 -23.82 -2.36 -3.49
CA ASP A 381 -24.46 -3.45 -2.80
C ASP A 381 -23.46 -4.44 -2.23
N ALA A 382 -22.33 -4.67 -2.90
CA ALA A 382 -21.25 -5.53 -2.40
C ALA A 382 -20.57 -4.96 -1.13
N TYR A 383 -20.27 -3.66 -1.09
CA TYR A 383 -19.77 -3.01 0.12
C TYR A 383 -20.81 -2.96 1.23
N GLY A 384 -22.06 -2.62 0.89
CA GLY A 384 -23.19 -2.63 1.82
C GLY A 384 -23.45 -4.02 2.40
N PHE A 385 -23.44 -5.05 1.58
CA PHE A 385 -23.53 -6.46 1.99
C PHE A 385 -22.41 -6.80 2.98
N THR A 386 -21.16 -6.52 2.62
CA THR A 386 -20.01 -6.86 3.46
C THR A 386 -20.13 -6.23 4.85
N HIS A 387 -20.45 -4.95 4.92
CA HIS A 387 -20.66 -4.26 6.18
C HIS A 387 -21.84 -4.83 6.96
N ASN A 388 -23.03 -4.84 6.34
CA ASN A 388 -24.29 -5.15 7.04
C ASN A 388 -24.35 -6.60 7.50
N GLN A 389 -23.89 -7.55 6.66
CA GLN A 389 -23.94 -8.97 7.04
C GLN A 389 -22.87 -9.32 8.05
N THR A 390 -21.69 -8.71 8.01
CA THR A 390 -20.69 -8.86 9.06
C THR A 390 -21.26 -8.47 10.42
N LEU A 391 -21.87 -7.28 10.51
CA LEU A 391 -22.47 -6.84 11.78
C LEU A 391 -23.68 -7.68 12.20
N ARG A 392 -24.50 -8.14 11.24
CA ARG A 392 -25.59 -9.06 11.55
C ARG A 392 -25.09 -10.37 12.15
N LEU A 393 -24.04 -10.95 11.59
CA LEU A 393 -23.40 -12.18 12.08
C LEU A 393 -22.75 -11.94 13.46
N ALA A 394 -21.99 -10.86 13.62
CA ALA A 394 -21.37 -10.49 14.89
C ALA A 394 -22.41 -10.28 16.00
N ASN A 395 -23.53 -9.61 15.70
CA ASN A 395 -24.65 -9.40 16.64
C ASN A 395 -25.36 -10.74 17.02
N ASN A 396 -25.12 -11.81 16.25
CA ASN A 396 -25.59 -13.17 16.58
C ASN A 396 -24.48 -14.03 17.19
N GLY A 397 -23.36 -13.44 17.62
CA GLY A 397 -22.29 -14.12 18.36
C GLY A 397 -21.20 -14.74 17.50
N VAL A 398 -21.17 -14.50 16.19
CA VAL A 398 -20.05 -14.95 15.34
C VAL A 398 -18.82 -14.12 15.66
N VAL A 399 -17.72 -14.77 15.98
CA VAL A 399 -16.47 -14.11 16.41
C VAL A 399 -15.54 -13.82 15.22
N LEU A 400 -14.50 -13.01 15.48
CA LEU A 400 -13.53 -12.58 14.46
C LEU A 400 -12.89 -13.73 13.68
N GLN A 401 -12.61 -14.86 14.36
CA GLN A 401 -11.98 -16.03 13.76
C GLN A 401 -12.88 -16.70 12.71
N ASP A 402 -14.18 -16.75 12.97
CA ASP A 402 -15.16 -17.48 12.17
C ASP A 402 -15.80 -16.60 11.08
N ILE A 403 -15.88 -15.27 11.30
CA ILE A 403 -16.61 -14.33 10.44
C ILE A 403 -16.19 -14.43 8.97
N GLY A 404 -14.91 -14.75 8.72
CA GLY A 404 -14.36 -14.83 7.38
C GLY A 404 -14.89 -16.00 6.55
N ASP A 405 -15.32 -17.07 7.18
CA ASP A 405 -15.94 -18.22 6.52
C ASP A 405 -17.48 -18.08 6.53
N GLU A 406 -18.04 -17.51 7.60
CA GLU A 406 -19.48 -17.32 7.75
C GLU A 406 -20.07 -16.30 6.75
N ILE A 407 -19.29 -15.28 6.32
CA ILE A 407 -19.75 -14.28 5.35
C ILE A 407 -20.11 -14.90 3.99
N TYR A 408 -19.37 -15.91 3.54
CA TYR A 408 -19.63 -16.59 2.28
C TYR A 408 -20.93 -17.41 2.32
N LYS A 409 -21.33 -17.95 3.49
CA LYS A 409 -22.57 -18.73 3.64
C LYS A 409 -23.85 -17.91 3.48
N VAL A 410 -23.74 -16.59 3.56
CA VAL A 410 -24.87 -15.67 3.46
C VAL A 410 -24.78 -14.75 2.24
N MET A 411 -23.80 -15.01 1.35
CA MET A 411 -23.57 -14.22 0.15
C MET A 411 -24.63 -14.49 -0.92
N PRO A 412 -25.30 -13.46 -1.47
CA PRO A 412 -26.20 -13.65 -2.60
C PRO A 412 -25.47 -14.12 -3.87
N ASP A 413 -26.10 -14.99 -4.64
CA ASP A 413 -25.57 -15.49 -5.92
C ASP A 413 -25.23 -14.34 -6.88
N SER A 414 -26.03 -13.27 -6.91
CA SER A 414 -25.80 -12.11 -7.77
C SER A 414 -24.48 -11.39 -7.48
N ILE A 415 -24.04 -11.36 -6.23
CA ILE A 415 -22.73 -10.81 -5.84
C ILE A 415 -21.62 -11.81 -6.17
N GLN A 416 -21.83 -13.09 -5.87
CA GLN A 416 -20.83 -14.14 -6.08
C GLN A 416 -20.50 -14.36 -7.57
N GLN A 417 -21.49 -14.20 -8.47
CA GLN A 417 -21.34 -14.47 -9.90
C GLN A 417 -20.93 -13.24 -10.74
N SER A 418 -20.85 -12.07 -10.13
CA SER A 418 -20.47 -10.83 -10.83
C SER A 418 -18.96 -10.63 -10.83
N TRP A 419 -18.36 -10.54 -12.03
CA TRP A 419 -16.93 -10.21 -12.16
C TRP A 419 -16.55 -8.87 -11.53
N HIS A 420 -17.50 -7.94 -11.41
CA HIS A 420 -17.27 -6.62 -10.79
C HIS A 420 -17.17 -6.67 -9.27
N THR A 421 -17.42 -7.82 -8.65
CA THR A 421 -17.42 -7.98 -7.18
C THR A 421 -16.58 -9.16 -6.70
N ASN A 422 -15.83 -9.82 -7.59
CA ASN A 422 -14.92 -10.89 -7.21
C ASN A 422 -13.77 -10.38 -6.34
N GLY A 423 -13.33 -11.23 -5.41
CA GLY A 423 -12.41 -10.88 -4.33
C GLY A 423 -10.94 -10.72 -4.72
N TYR A 424 -10.63 -10.10 -5.85
CA TYR A 424 -9.28 -10.01 -6.39
C TYR A 424 -8.31 -9.21 -5.52
N HIS A 425 -8.74 -8.02 -5.05
CA HIS A 425 -7.93 -7.15 -4.19
C HIS A 425 -8.34 -7.21 -2.73
N GLY A 426 -9.62 -7.40 -2.47
CA GLY A 426 -10.18 -7.58 -1.14
C GLY A 426 -11.07 -8.80 -1.04
N THR A 427 -10.59 -9.92 -0.46
CA THR A 427 -11.45 -11.08 -0.25
C THR A 427 -12.55 -10.74 0.75
N TYR A 428 -13.75 -11.27 0.58
CA TYR A 428 -14.83 -11.07 1.55
C TYR A 428 -14.46 -11.55 2.95
N SER A 429 -13.63 -12.59 3.03
CA SER A 429 -13.12 -13.12 4.29
C SER A 429 -12.33 -12.10 5.10
N HIS A 430 -11.34 -11.42 4.52
CA HIS A 430 -10.60 -10.43 5.29
C HIS A 430 -11.33 -9.09 5.41
N ASN A 431 -12.19 -8.75 4.44
CA ASN A 431 -13.06 -7.56 4.52
C ASN A 431 -14.07 -7.67 5.66
N ALA A 432 -14.68 -8.85 5.87
CA ALA A 432 -15.54 -9.09 7.03
C ALA A 432 -14.76 -8.94 8.35
N ARG A 433 -13.52 -9.46 8.42
CA ARG A 433 -12.66 -9.25 9.58
C ARG A 433 -12.32 -7.78 9.79
N ALA A 434 -12.14 -7.01 8.72
CA ALA A 434 -11.91 -5.57 8.79
C ALA A 434 -13.09 -4.81 9.37
N VAL A 435 -14.31 -5.10 8.91
CA VAL A 435 -15.54 -4.52 9.46
C VAL A 435 -15.72 -4.91 10.93
N TYR A 436 -15.53 -6.19 11.27
CA TYR A 436 -15.58 -6.65 12.66
C TYR A 436 -14.58 -5.87 13.54
N ASN A 437 -13.33 -5.78 13.10
CA ASN A 437 -12.27 -5.09 13.84
C ASN A 437 -12.55 -3.57 13.99
N MET A 438 -13.16 -2.95 13.00
CA MET A 438 -13.53 -1.52 13.06
C MET A 438 -14.51 -1.23 14.20
N TYR A 439 -15.47 -2.12 14.47
CA TYR A 439 -16.50 -1.93 15.48
C TYR A 439 -16.16 -2.56 16.84
N LEU A 440 -15.54 -3.74 16.85
CA LEU A 440 -15.36 -4.56 18.04
C LEU A 440 -13.87 -4.74 18.44
N GLY A 441 -12.93 -4.33 17.56
CA GLY A 441 -11.51 -4.52 17.78
C GLY A 441 -11.05 -5.96 17.51
N TYR A 442 -9.81 -6.26 17.89
CA TYR A 442 -9.18 -7.56 17.62
C TYR A 442 -9.57 -8.65 18.63
N PHE A 443 -10.09 -8.27 19.80
CA PHE A 443 -10.36 -9.20 20.89
C PHE A 443 -11.74 -9.86 20.73
N ASP A 444 -11.77 -11.19 20.80
CA ASP A 444 -12.95 -12.02 20.60
C ASP A 444 -13.78 -12.26 21.88
N MET A 445 -13.46 -11.61 23.00
CA MET A 445 -14.06 -11.76 24.32
C MET A 445 -13.86 -13.14 24.97
N ASN A 446 -13.10 -14.06 24.36
CA ASN A 446 -12.72 -15.30 24.99
C ASN A 446 -11.59 -15.05 26.01
N PRO A 447 -11.80 -15.32 27.31
CA PRO A 447 -10.76 -15.07 28.32
C PRO A 447 -9.43 -15.77 28.06
N ALA A 448 -9.43 -16.90 27.35
CA ALA A 448 -8.20 -17.62 26.98
C ALA A 448 -7.29 -16.79 26.03
N ASN A 449 -7.87 -15.88 25.24
CA ASN A 449 -7.16 -15.06 24.27
C ASN A 449 -6.85 -13.64 24.80
N LEU A 450 -7.18 -13.34 26.08
CA LEU A 450 -6.99 -12.01 26.64
C LEU A 450 -5.50 -11.66 26.84
N ASN A 451 -4.71 -12.62 27.31
CA ASN A 451 -3.28 -12.46 27.57
C ASN A 451 -2.52 -13.71 27.14
N PRO A 452 -2.41 -13.98 25.82
CA PRO A 452 -1.68 -15.15 25.33
C PRO A 452 -0.17 -15.01 25.58
N LEU A 453 0.52 -16.11 25.66
CA LEU A 453 1.98 -16.12 25.65
C LEU A 453 2.53 -15.50 24.35
N PRO A 454 3.74 -14.93 24.38
CA PRO A 454 4.44 -14.56 23.14
C PRO A 454 4.60 -15.75 22.19
N ILE A 455 4.74 -15.44 20.88
CA ILE A 455 4.69 -16.45 19.80
C ILE A 455 5.64 -17.63 20.04
N HIS A 456 6.91 -17.37 20.40
CA HIS A 456 7.90 -18.43 20.56
C HIS A 456 7.61 -19.34 21.78
N PRO A 457 7.48 -18.85 23.02
CA PRO A 457 7.17 -19.70 24.17
C PRO A 457 5.83 -20.42 24.05
N GLU A 458 4.81 -19.79 23.44
CA GLU A 458 3.56 -20.46 23.13
C GLU A 458 3.77 -21.63 22.18
N SER A 459 4.54 -21.41 21.11
CA SER A 459 4.81 -22.43 20.09
C SER A 459 5.59 -23.62 20.66
N VAL A 460 6.59 -23.36 21.51
CA VAL A 460 7.33 -24.40 22.23
C VAL A 460 6.36 -25.28 23.06
N LYS A 461 5.45 -24.65 23.80
CA LYS A 461 4.46 -25.40 24.60
C LYS A 461 3.50 -26.20 23.73
N PHE A 462 2.99 -25.64 22.65
CA PHE A 462 2.12 -26.37 21.73
C PHE A 462 2.82 -27.59 21.14
N VAL A 463 4.06 -27.45 20.67
CA VAL A 463 4.85 -28.56 20.11
C VAL A 463 5.09 -29.66 21.17
N GLU A 464 5.41 -29.27 22.42
CA GLU A 464 5.52 -30.21 23.54
C GLU A 464 4.22 -31.01 23.76
N TYR A 465 3.07 -30.31 23.83
CA TYR A 465 1.75 -30.94 24.01
C TYR A 465 1.35 -31.85 22.84
N MET A 466 1.79 -31.50 21.61
CA MET A 466 1.50 -32.29 20.40
C MET A 466 2.43 -33.53 20.24
N GLY A 467 3.35 -33.76 21.18
CA GLY A 467 4.24 -34.93 21.18
C GLY A 467 5.62 -34.72 20.55
N GLY A 468 6.01 -33.44 20.33
CA GLY A 468 7.28 -33.05 19.76
C GLY A 468 7.23 -32.78 18.25
N SER A 469 8.24 -32.12 17.74
CA SER A 469 8.28 -31.63 16.35
C SER A 469 8.19 -32.75 15.31
N ASP A 470 8.85 -33.88 15.49
CA ASP A 470 8.76 -35.03 14.57
C ASP A 470 7.35 -35.57 14.45
N ALA A 471 6.62 -35.70 15.60
CA ALA A 471 5.25 -36.16 15.60
C ALA A 471 4.29 -35.18 14.88
N VAL A 472 4.49 -33.89 15.07
CA VAL A 472 3.72 -32.85 14.35
C VAL A 472 3.99 -32.93 12.86
N ILE A 473 5.26 -33.02 12.43
CA ILE A 473 5.65 -33.08 11.01
C ILE A 473 5.07 -34.32 10.34
N GLU A 474 5.15 -35.51 10.99
CA GLU A 474 4.61 -36.76 10.47
C GLU A 474 3.08 -36.66 10.26
N LYS A 475 2.36 -36.13 11.24
CA LYS A 475 0.91 -35.95 11.15
C LYS A 475 0.54 -34.88 10.09
N ALA A 476 1.26 -33.76 10.06
CA ALA A 476 1.07 -32.71 9.08
C ALA A 476 1.30 -33.20 7.64
N GLN A 477 2.23 -34.16 7.44
CA GLN A 477 2.45 -34.74 6.13
C GLN A 477 1.28 -35.62 5.66
N GLN A 478 0.61 -36.29 6.57
CA GLN A 478 -0.62 -37.03 6.26
C GLN A 478 -1.74 -36.08 5.88
N ASP A 479 -2.02 -35.10 6.74
CA ASP A 479 -3.05 -34.08 6.51
C ASP A 479 -2.79 -33.24 5.23
N PHE A 480 -1.52 -33.02 4.87
CA PHE A 480 -1.14 -32.38 3.62
C PHE A 480 -1.58 -33.21 2.39
N GLN A 481 -1.41 -34.55 2.43
CA GLN A 481 -1.87 -35.43 1.34
C GLN A 481 -3.41 -35.44 1.22
N GLU A 482 -4.12 -35.20 2.30
CA GLU A 482 -5.57 -35.10 2.36
C GLU A 482 -6.11 -33.72 1.96
N GLY A 483 -5.21 -32.71 1.76
CA GLY A 483 -5.57 -31.34 1.35
C GLY A 483 -5.96 -30.42 2.51
N GLU A 484 -5.72 -30.81 3.76
CA GLU A 484 -6.05 -30.02 4.97
C GLU A 484 -5.06 -28.87 5.20
N TYR A 485 -4.69 -28.13 4.14
CA TYR A 485 -3.60 -27.16 4.14
C TYR A 485 -3.75 -26.04 5.17
N ARG A 486 -4.98 -25.57 5.46
CA ARG A 486 -5.20 -24.51 6.44
C ARG A 486 -4.76 -24.93 7.85
N PHE A 487 -5.05 -26.18 8.24
CA PHE A 487 -4.63 -26.70 9.53
C PHE A 487 -3.15 -27.08 9.55
N VAL A 488 -2.66 -27.68 8.47
CA VAL A 488 -1.22 -27.99 8.30
C VAL A 488 -0.37 -26.73 8.45
N ALA A 489 -0.78 -25.61 7.82
CA ALA A 489 -0.12 -24.31 7.98
C ALA A 489 -0.08 -23.85 9.44
N THR A 490 -1.18 -24.01 10.18
CA THR A 490 -1.26 -23.66 11.60
C THR A 490 -0.31 -24.50 12.45
N ALA A 491 -0.35 -25.84 12.29
CA ALA A 491 0.46 -26.76 13.06
C ALA A 491 1.96 -26.61 12.80
N LEU A 492 2.36 -26.54 11.52
CA LEU A 492 3.76 -26.39 11.14
C LEU A 492 4.31 -25.00 11.47
N ASN A 493 3.48 -23.94 11.44
CA ASN A 493 3.90 -22.63 11.92
C ASN A 493 4.34 -22.69 13.39
N LYS A 494 3.66 -23.47 14.24
CA LYS A 494 4.09 -23.67 15.64
C LYS A 494 5.45 -24.34 15.72
N VAL A 495 5.72 -25.36 14.87
CA VAL A 495 7.04 -26.01 14.84
C VAL A 495 8.13 -25.02 14.36
N VAL A 496 7.87 -24.28 13.28
CA VAL A 496 8.84 -23.32 12.71
C VAL A 496 9.12 -22.16 13.68
N GLN A 497 8.13 -21.70 14.44
CA GLN A 497 8.32 -20.67 15.47
C GLN A 497 9.05 -21.22 16.72
N ALA A 498 8.87 -22.50 17.08
CA ALA A 498 9.58 -23.15 18.17
C ALA A 498 11.02 -23.51 17.79
N GLU A 499 11.23 -23.95 16.55
CA GLU A 499 12.49 -24.44 16.01
C GLU A 499 12.78 -23.81 14.64
N PRO A 500 13.23 -22.53 14.58
CA PRO A 500 13.43 -21.80 13.32
C PRO A 500 14.36 -22.49 12.31
N GLU A 501 15.30 -23.30 12.79
CA GLU A 501 16.27 -24.03 11.96
C GLU A 501 15.79 -25.41 11.49
N ASN A 502 14.56 -25.82 11.84
CA ASN A 502 14.00 -27.12 11.45
C ASN A 502 13.66 -27.14 9.95
N LYS A 503 14.60 -27.61 9.13
CA LYS A 503 14.50 -27.62 7.66
C LYS A 503 13.32 -28.45 7.15
N LYS A 504 12.94 -29.56 7.85
CA LYS A 504 11.81 -30.40 7.45
C LYS A 504 10.48 -29.63 7.62
N ALA A 505 10.31 -28.99 8.78
CA ALA A 505 9.13 -28.19 9.05
C ALA A 505 9.02 -26.98 8.11
N ARG A 506 10.14 -26.27 7.87
CA ARG A 506 10.21 -25.15 6.92
C ARG A 506 9.82 -25.57 5.50
N GLY A 507 10.37 -26.70 5.02
CA GLY A 507 10.07 -27.21 3.68
C GLY A 507 8.60 -27.56 3.50
N LEU A 508 8.03 -28.35 4.43
CA LEU A 508 6.62 -28.75 4.36
C LEU A 508 5.65 -27.56 4.56
N LEU A 509 6.02 -26.57 5.40
CA LEU A 509 5.24 -25.35 5.55
C LEU A 509 5.28 -24.50 4.27
N ALA A 510 6.43 -24.41 3.60
CA ALA A 510 6.54 -23.73 2.31
C ALA A 510 5.67 -24.41 1.24
N ASP A 511 5.75 -25.75 1.11
CA ASP A 511 4.88 -26.53 0.23
C ASP A 511 3.38 -26.25 0.52
N THR A 512 3.03 -26.14 1.80
CA THR A 512 1.65 -25.86 2.23
C THR A 512 1.20 -24.45 1.86
N TYR A 513 2.06 -23.47 2.06
CA TYR A 513 1.76 -22.07 1.65
C TYR A 513 1.60 -21.96 0.13
N GLU A 514 2.37 -22.69 -0.66
CA GLU A 514 2.21 -22.73 -2.10
C GLU A 514 0.82 -23.25 -2.50
N GLN A 515 0.35 -24.36 -1.91
CA GLN A 515 -1.00 -24.88 -2.19
C GLN A 515 -2.10 -23.88 -1.81
N LEU A 516 -1.99 -23.21 -0.65
CA LEU A 516 -2.93 -22.16 -0.25
C LEU A 516 -2.87 -20.94 -1.19
N GLY A 517 -1.69 -20.57 -1.67
CA GLY A 517 -1.51 -19.52 -2.65
C GLY A 517 -2.14 -19.85 -4.00
N TYR A 518 -1.97 -21.09 -4.47
CA TYR A 518 -2.53 -21.56 -5.75
C TYR A 518 -4.07 -21.59 -5.75
N GLN A 519 -4.68 -21.81 -4.59
CA GLN A 519 -6.14 -21.80 -4.44
C GLN A 519 -6.72 -20.40 -4.21
N SER A 520 -5.89 -19.39 -3.95
CA SER A 520 -6.35 -18.06 -3.58
C SER A 520 -6.86 -17.26 -4.78
N GLU A 521 -8.13 -16.83 -4.74
CA GLU A 521 -8.71 -15.87 -5.69
C GLU A 521 -8.10 -14.46 -5.51
N GLY A 522 -7.89 -14.03 -4.27
CA GLY A 522 -7.28 -12.73 -3.97
C GLY A 522 -5.79 -12.71 -4.28
N ALA A 523 -5.36 -11.81 -5.20
CA ALA A 523 -3.95 -11.67 -5.57
C ALA A 523 -3.05 -11.41 -4.35
N GLY A 524 -3.48 -10.54 -3.43
CA GLY A 524 -2.74 -10.27 -2.21
C GLY A 524 -2.58 -11.50 -1.31
N TRP A 525 -3.60 -12.36 -1.21
CA TRP A 525 -3.50 -13.61 -0.45
C TRP A 525 -2.51 -14.56 -1.10
N ARG A 526 -2.64 -14.78 -2.42
CA ARG A 526 -1.68 -15.59 -3.19
C ARG A 526 -0.25 -15.11 -2.94
N ASN A 527 -0.01 -13.83 -3.15
CA ASN A 527 1.33 -13.24 -3.05
C ASN A 527 1.90 -13.34 -1.64
N ILE A 528 1.07 -13.18 -0.59
CA ILE A 528 1.48 -13.34 0.81
C ILE A 528 1.90 -14.79 1.09
N TYR A 529 1.10 -15.77 0.67
CA TYR A 529 1.45 -17.17 0.86
C TYR A 529 2.74 -17.56 0.12
N LEU A 530 2.86 -17.17 -1.15
CA LEU A 530 4.03 -17.51 -1.96
C LEU A 530 5.30 -16.79 -1.48
N THR A 531 5.20 -15.53 -1.03
CA THR A 531 6.35 -14.83 -0.43
C THR A 531 6.77 -15.48 0.89
N GLY A 532 5.79 -15.91 1.70
CA GLY A 532 6.07 -16.69 2.91
C GLY A 532 6.77 -18.02 2.61
N ALA A 533 6.35 -18.74 1.56
CA ALA A 533 7.01 -19.95 1.09
C ALA A 533 8.45 -19.68 0.62
N GLN A 534 8.66 -18.62 -0.16
CA GLN A 534 9.98 -18.18 -0.61
C GLN A 534 10.92 -17.91 0.58
N GLU A 535 10.48 -17.14 1.56
CA GLU A 535 11.31 -16.79 2.73
C GLU A 535 11.59 -17.98 3.64
N LEU A 536 10.69 -18.95 3.74
CA LEU A 536 10.95 -20.21 4.44
C LEU A 536 12.09 -21.00 3.76
N ARG A 537 12.21 -20.94 2.44
CA ARG A 537 13.25 -21.67 1.68
C ARG A 537 14.59 -20.93 1.66
N ILE A 538 14.57 -19.63 1.33
CA ILE A 538 15.80 -18.87 1.01
C ILE A 538 16.04 -17.62 1.87
N GLY A 539 15.19 -17.38 2.89
CA GLY A 539 15.28 -16.20 3.75
C GLY A 539 14.70 -14.93 3.11
N THR A 540 14.76 -13.83 3.86
CA THR A 540 14.24 -12.53 3.43
C THR A 540 14.99 -12.01 2.21
N GLN A 541 14.25 -11.58 1.19
CA GLN A 541 14.80 -11.03 -0.04
C GLN A 541 14.68 -9.49 -0.07
N PRO A 542 15.65 -8.75 -0.64
CA PRO A 542 15.54 -7.32 -0.88
C PRO A 542 14.52 -7.05 -1.99
N GLY A 543 13.84 -5.88 -1.96
CA GLY A 543 12.93 -5.49 -3.05
C GLY A 543 11.65 -4.81 -2.60
N ALA A 544 11.47 -4.56 -1.29
CA ALA A 544 10.32 -3.82 -0.79
C ALA A 544 10.29 -2.38 -1.33
N PRO A 545 9.17 -1.89 -1.88
CA PRO A 545 9.03 -0.50 -2.29
C PRO A 545 9.11 0.43 -1.07
N LYS A 546 9.72 1.61 -1.25
CA LYS A 546 9.90 2.61 -0.19
C LYS A 546 8.98 3.79 -0.44
N THR A 547 7.83 3.80 0.25
CA THR A 547 6.85 4.89 0.13
C THR A 547 7.24 6.15 0.91
N ALA A 548 7.97 6.01 2.03
CA ALA A 548 8.60 7.13 2.75
C ALA A 548 9.79 7.69 1.95
N SER A 549 9.53 8.23 0.77
CA SER A 549 10.56 8.79 -0.10
C SER A 549 11.12 10.11 0.44
N PRO A 550 12.34 10.53 0.02
CA PRO A 550 12.87 11.84 0.39
C PRO A 550 11.93 13.00 0.07
N ASP A 551 11.22 12.94 -1.07
CA ASP A 551 10.24 13.97 -1.45
C ASP A 551 9.05 14.03 -0.50
N VAL A 552 8.49 12.88 -0.09
CA VAL A 552 7.41 12.81 0.90
C VAL A 552 7.89 13.42 2.23
N LEU A 553 9.06 12.98 2.72
CA LEU A 553 9.63 13.46 3.97
C LEU A 553 9.95 14.97 3.94
N ALA A 554 10.47 15.49 2.84
CA ALA A 554 10.80 16.92 2.69
C ALA A 554 9.56 17.84 2.67
N ASN A 555 8.39 17.29 2.35
CA ASN A 555 7.11 18.00 2.30
C ASN A 555 6.28 17.84 3.57
N MET A 556 6.78 17.15 4.59
CA MET A 556 6.13 17.04 5.90
C MET A 556 5.99 18.40 6.58
N THR A 557 4.95 18.56 7.38
CA THR A 557 4.92 19.63 8.37
C THR A 557 5.99 19.37 9.43
N ILE A 558 6.37 20.39 10.18
CA ILE A 558 7.32 20.20 11.28
C ILE A 558 6.71 19.33 12.39
N GLU A 559 5.42 19.45 12.64
CA GLU A 559 4.69 18.57 13.57
C GLU A 559 4.82 17.10 13.13
N ASN A 560 4.49 16.77 11.87
CA ASN A 560 4.65 15.41 11.36
C ASN A 560 6.10 14.90 11.44
N LEU A 561 7.08 15.78 11.18
CA LEU A 561 8.50 15.41 11.29
C LEU A 561 8.88 15.10 12.75
N LEU A 562 8.38 15.89 13.70
CA LEU A 562 8.61 15.65 15.14
C LEU A 562 7.92 14.35 15.60
N ASP A 563 6.71 14.09 15.15
CA ASP A 563 6.00 12.83 15.41
C ASP A 563 6.74 11.63 14.83
N TYR A 564 7.28 11.77 13.62
CA TYR A 564 8.15 10.74 13.04
C TYR A 564 9.43 10.52 13.84
N LEU A 565 10.07 11.58 14.32
CA LEU A 565 11.23 11.46 15.22
C LEU A 565 10.85 10.79 16.54
N ALA A 566 9.65 11.09 17.08
CA ALA A 566 9.15 10.45 18.30
C ALA A 566 9.02 8.92 18.15
N VAL A 567 8.56 8.44 16.98
CA VAL A 567 8.51 6.99 16.68
C VAL A 567 9.91 6.34 16.65
N LYS A 568 10.96 7.11 16.38
CA LYS A 568 12.34 6.61 16.33
C LYS A 568 13.07 6.66 17.68
N VAL A 569 12.49 7.29 18.71
CA VAL A 569 13.10 7.39 20.03
C VAL A 569 13.11 6.02 20.72
N ASP A 570 14.30 5.62 21.18
CA ASP A 570 14.47 4.53 22.14
C ASP A 570 14.23 5.09 23.55
N SER A 571 13.11 4.74 24.14
CA SER A 571 12.67 5.28 25.43
C SER A 571 13.66 4.99 26.57
N LEU A 572 14.34 3.84 26.55
CA LEU A 572 15.33 3.48 27.58
C LEU A 572 16.61 4.30 27.46
N LYS A 573 17.00 4.69 26.23
CA LYS A 573 18.13 5.63 26.04
C LYS A 573 17.76 7.06 26.39
N ALA A 574 16.49 7.44 26.21
CA ALA A 574 16.00 8.79 26.41
C ALA A 574 15.58 9.09 27.87
N GLN A 575 15.23 8.07 28.67
CA GLN A 575 14.62 8.22 30.00
C GLN A 575 15.44 9.10 30.97
N ASP A 576 16.79 9.02 30.91
CA ASP A 576 17.71 9.73 31.82
C ASP A 576 18.26 11.04 31.18
N THR A 577 17.75 11.43 30.02
CA THR A 577 18.20 12.61 29.28
C THR A 577 17.06 13.58 28.93
N PRO A 578 16.26 14.03 29.93
CA PRO A 578 15.18 14.98 29.68
C PRO A 578 15.74 16.34 29.18
N PHE A 579 14.94 17.03 28.37
CA PHE A 579 15.22 18.39 27.92
C PHE A 579 13.93 19.05 27.39
N THR A 580 13.99 20.39 27.32
CA THR A 580 13.01 21.20 26.63
C THR A 580 13.65 21.98 25.49
N MET A 581 12.94 22.17 24.37
CA MET A 581 13.50 22.87 23.22
C MET A 581 12.41 23.64 22.47
N ASN A 582 12.68 24.87 22.12
CA ASN A 582 11.94 25.59 21.10
C ASN A 582 12.53 25.33 19.71
N ILE A 583 11.69 25.22 18.70
CA ILE A 583 12.08 25.31 17.29
C ILE A 583 11.41 26.55 16.71
N GLN A 584 12.22 27.48 16.22
CA GLN A 584 11.77 28.70 15.57
C GLN A 584 12.04 28.59 14.07
N LEU A 585 11.01 28.78 13.26
CA LEU A 585 11.03 28.72 11.79
C LEU A 585 10.76 30.13 11.22
N PRO A 586 11.78 30.94 10.98
CA PRO A 586 11.60 32.36 10.61
C PRO A 586 10.91 32.57 9.26
N ASP A 587 11.16 31.69 8.28
CA ASP A 587 10.62 31.78 6.92
C ASP A 587 9.08 31.57 6.85
N VAL A 588 8.53 30.75 7.73
CA VAL A 588 7.08 30.46 7.84
C VAL A 588 6.45 31.10 9.07
N LYS A 589 7.23 31.72 9.96
CA LYS A 589 6.79 32.34 11.22
C LYS A 589 6.08 31.36 12.17
N GLU A 590 6.56 30.14 12.22
CA GLU A 590 6.05 29.09 13.11
C GLU A 590 7.01 28.86 14.28
N PHE A 591 6.43 28.44 15.41
CA PHE A 591 7.16 28.07 16.61
C PHE A 591 6.62 26.74 17.12
N TYR A 592 7.53 25.87 17.55
CA TYR A 592 7.19 24.60 18.16
C TYR A 592 7.91 24.50 19.52
N TYR A 593 7.19 23.96 20.51
CA TYR A 593 7.77 23.54 21.77
C TYR A 593 7.88 22.03 21.80
N VAL A 594 9.06 21.54 22.14
CA VAL A 594 9.42 20.12 22.15
C VAL A 594 9.92 19.75 23.54
N GLU A 595 9.42 18.66 24.09
CA GLU A 595 9.83 18.16 25.39
C GLU A 595 10.16 16.67 25.31
N MET A 596 11.36 16.30 25.77
CA MET A 596 11.73 14.93 26.06
C MET A 596 11.49 14.68 27.53
N SER A 597 10.49 13.88 27.87
CA SER A 597 10.19 13.51 29.26
C SER A 597 9.70 12.06 29.34
N ASN A 598 10.10 11.35 30.39
CA ASN A 598 9.76 9.94 30.59
C ASN A 598 10.07 9.04 29.35
N GLY A 599 11.15 9.34 28.64
CA GLY A 599 11.55 8.61 27.44
C GLY A 599 10.66 8.83 26.23
N ASN A 600 9.77 9.84 26.26
CA ASN A 600 8.86 10.17 25.17
C ASN A 600 9.12 11.60 24.64
N LEU A 601 9.14 11.77 23.33
CA LEU A 601 9.27 13.05 22.67
C LEU A 601 7.87 13.62 22.41
N ASN A 602 7.57 14.76 23.03
CA ASN A 602 6.32 15.49 22.86
C ASN A 602 6.56 16.76 22.06
N ASN A 603 5.58 17.20 21.29
CA ASN A 603 5.66 18.44 20.55
C ASN A 603 4.30 19.14 20.47
N ILE A 604 4.35 20.45 20.31
CA ILE A 604 3.18 21.27 20.07
C ILE A 604 3.57 22.54 19.33
N GLN A 605 2.77 22.96 18.36
CA GLN A 605 2.88 24.29 17.76
C GLN A 605 2.40 25.34 18.76
N VAL A 606 3.16 26.41 18.94
CA VAL A 606 2.87 27.49 19.89
C VAL A 606 2.86 28.84 19.19
N ALA A 607 2.18 29.83 19.79
CA ALA A 607 2.10 31.17 19.24
C ALA A 607 3.41 31.98 19.42
N GLU A 608 4.20 31.64 20.46
CA GLU A 608 5.46 32.30 20.82
C GLU A 608 6.40 31.32 21.51
N LEU A 609 7.69 31.69 21.56
CA LEU A 609 8.70 30.87 22.25
C LEU A 609 8.37 30.71 23.73
N GLN A 610 8.51 29.49 24.22
CA GLN A 610 8.29 29.10 25.60
C GLN A 610 9.60 29.18 26.38
N ASP A 611 9.55 29.07 27.73
CA ASP A 611 10.73 28.86 28.55
C ASP A 611 11.26 27.44 28.32
N ALA A 612 12.46 27.34 27.75
CA ALA A 612 13.06 26.07 27.34
C ALA A 612 14.58 26.11 27.44
N ASP A 613 15.20 24.95 27.71
CA ASP A 613 16.65 24.80 27.81
C ASP A 613 17.39 25.25 26.54
N THR A 614 16.77 25.03 25.39
CA THR A 614 17.36 25.27 24.06
C THR A 614 16.36 25.93 23.11
N THR A 615 16.86 26.77 22.21
CA THR A 615 16.13 27.25 21.03
C THR A 615 16.94 26.96 19.79
N LEU A 616 16.41 26.12 18.91
CA LEU A 616 16.88 25.90 17.54
C LEU A 616 16.19 26.89 16.61
N ILE A 617 16.98 27.68 15.88
CA ILE A 617 16.49 28.63 14.87
C ILE A 617 16.94 28.10 13.50
N ILE A 618 15.99 27.74 12.65
CA ILE A 618 16.26 27.17 11.33
C ILE A 618 15.06 27.45 10.41
N ASN A 619 15.29 27.66 9.10
CA ASN A 619 14.18 27.80 8.18
C ASN A 619 13.55 26.42 7.86
N LYS A 620 12.26 26.38 7.61
CA LYS A 620 11.58 25.18 7.15
C LYS A 620 12.16 24.65 5.85
N SER A 621 12.51 25.57 4.92
CA SER A 621 13.21 25.23 3.68
C SER A 621 14.53 24.50 3.92
N ASP A 622 15.31 24.93 4.92
CA ASP A 622 16.58 24.30 5.29
C ASP A 622 16.37 22.90 5.91
N VAL A 623 15.31 22.71 6.67
CA VAL A 623 14.92 21.37 7.18
C VAL A 623 14.62 20.43 6.01
N SER A 624 13.86 20.88 5.00
CA SER A 624 13.60 20.11 3.79
C SER A 624 14.88 19.76 3.03
N ASP A 625 15.81 20.69 2.92
CA ASP A 625 17.12 20.46 2.27
C ASP A 625 18.02 19.49 3.05
N ILE A 626 17.92 19.45 4.39
CA ILE A 626 18.57 18.43 5.21
C ILE A 626 17.98 17.04 4.89
N VAL A 627 16.66 16.93 4.84
CA VAL A 627 15.95 15.68 4.50
C VAL A 627 16.34 15.19 3.11
N LEU A 628 16.42 16.10 2.13
CA LEU A 628 16.86 15.82 0.77
C LEU A 628 18.38 15.61 0.62
N LYS A 629 19.14 15.66 1.74
CA LYS A 629 20.60 15.52 1.78
C LYS A 629 21.39 16.53 0.95
N LYS A 630 20.82 17.69 0.67
CA LYS A 630 21.49 18.80 0.00
C LYS A 630 22.42 19.55 0.95
N THR A 631 22.12 19.52 2.24
CA THR A 631 22.91 20.14 3.32
C THR A 631 22.83 19.29 4.60
N SER A 632 23.45 19.77 5.68
CA SER A 632 23.33 19.18 7.02
C SER A 632 23.14 20.27 8.08
N LEU A 633 22.54 19.93 9.21
CA LEU A 633 22.39 20.88 10.33
C LEU A 633 23.74 21.44 10.77
N GLY A 634 24.79 20.59 10.84
CA GLY A 634 26.14 21.01 11.20
C GLY A 634 26.67 22.10 10.26
N LYS A 635 26.50 21.91 8.94
CA LYS A 635 26.93 22.89 7.94
C LYS A 635 26.14 24.20 8.04
N LEU A 636 24.81 24.12 8.23
CA LEU A 636 23.99 25.31 8.42
C LEU A 636 24.36 26.11 9.68
N LEU A 637 24.75 25.44 10.74
CA LEU A 637 25.25 26.06 11.98
C LEU A 637 26.62 26.73 11.75
N GLU A 638 27.52 26.08 11.00
CA GLU A 638 28.84 26.64 10.66
C GLU A 638 28.71 27.86 9.73
N ASP A 639 27.79 27.82 8.77
CA ASP A 639 27.56 28.90 7.82
C ASP A 639 26.69 30.05 8.39
N GLY A 640 26.19 29.89 9.64
CA GLY A 640 25.33 30.88 10.31
C GLY A 640 23.90 30.97 9.73
N GLN A 641 23.48 29.98 8.92
CA GLN A 641 22.13 29.86 8.39
C GLN A 641 21.15 29.26 9.38
N ALA A 642 21.65 28.44 10.33
CA ALA A 642 20.92 27.99 11.52
C ALA A 642 21.59 28.49 12.80
N GLY A 643 20.84 28.56 13.89
CA GLY A 643 21.34 29.00 15.19
C GLY A 643 20.83 28.16 16.33
N VAL A 644 21.65 28.02 17.40
CA VAL A 644 21.25 27.39 18.65
C VAL A 644 21.52 28.34 19.79
N LYS A 645 20.51 28.63 20.61
CA LYS A 645 20.60 29.42 21.85
C LYS A 645 20.32 28.49 23.03
N GLY A 646 20.97 28.73 24.16
CA GLY A 646 20.83 27.92 25.38
C GLY A 646 21.68 26.66 25.40
N ASP A 647 21.18 25.57 25.98
CA ASP A 647 21.91 24.31 26.15
C ASP A 647 22.01 23.52 24.84
N LYS A 648 23.17 23.58 24.19
CA LYS A 648 23.45 22.87 22.93
C LYS A 648 23.43 21.34 23.07
N THR A 649 23.42 20.81 24.29
CA THR A 649 23.42 19.36 24.50
C THR A 649 22.07 18.74 24.23
N SER A 650 20.96 19.49 24.26
CA SER A 650 19.59 18.98 24.00
C SER A 650 19.46 18.33 22.61
N LEU A 651 20.07 18.95 21.59
CA LEU A 651 20.11 18.33 20.25
C LEU A 651 20.86 17.00 20.25
N ASN A 652 21.99 16.93 20.96
CA ASN A 652 22.75 15.69 21.06
C ASN A 652 21.98 14.62 21.84
N LYS A 653 21.26 14.99 22.90
CA LYS A 653 20.37 14.08 23.64
C LYS A 653 19.30 13.49 22.73
N LEU A 654 18.61 14.31 21.91
CA LEU A 654 17.65 13.86 20.94
C LEU A 654 18.29 12.89 19.95
N LEU A 655 19.37 13.29 19.27
CA LEU A 655 20.01 12.50 18.23
C LEU A 655 20.54 11.15 18.74
N SER A 656 21.08 11.12 19.95
CA SER A 656 21.59 9.87 20.54
C SER A 656 20.51 8.90 20.99
N SER A 657 19.29 9.38 21.18
CA SER A 657 18.14 8.55 21.53
C SER A 657 17.45 7.91 20.32
N LEU A 658 17.73 8.38 19.09
CA LEU A 658 17.10 7.84 17.88
C LEU A 658 17.67 6.47 17.49
N THR A 659 16.80 5.63 16.97
CA THR A 659 17.14 4.30 16.43
C THR A 659 16.73 4.17 14.98
N GLU A 660 17.42 3.33 14.24
CA GLU A 660 17.03 2.94 12.88
C GLU A 660 16.23 1.63 12.91
N ALA A 661 15.18 1.58 12.10
CA ALA A 661 14.38 0.38 11.97
C ALA A 661 15.09 -0.65 11.08
N ASP A 662 14.95 -1.92 11.42
CA ASP A 662 15.35 -3.02 10.54
C ASP A 662 14.39 -3.09 9.34
N THR A 663 14.91 -2.92 8.13
CA THR A 663 14.13 -2.94 6.89
C THR A 663 13.86 -4.36 6.37
N SER A 664 14.54 -5.35 6.93
CA SER A 664 14.53 -6.76 6.51
C SER A 664 14.12 -7.71 7.62
N PHE A 665 13.38 -7.22 8.61
CA PHE A 665 12.92 -8.08 9.70
C PHE A 665 12.15 -9.28 9.17
N GLU A 666 12.41 -10.45 9.76
CA GLU A 666 11.77 -11.69 9.36
C GLU A 666 10.31 -11.75 9.83
N ILE A 667 9.45 -12.33 9.00
CA ILE A 667 8.03 -12.52 9.29
C ILE A 667 7.75 -13.98 9.62
N VAL A 668 8.35 -14.92 8.87
CA VAL A 668 8.23 -16.37 9.09
C VAL A 668 9.57 -17.05 8.80
N PRO A 669 10.21 -17.70 9.79
CA PRO A 669 9.95 -17.59 11.22
C PRO A 669 10.28 -16.18 11.76
N ARG A 670 9.80 -15.85 12.93
CA ARG A 670 10.33 -14.69 13.66
C ARG A 670 11.50 -15.19 14.50
N PRO A 671 12.74 -14.78 14.22
CA PRO A 671 13.86 -15.19 15.02
C PRO A 671 13.73 -14.60 16.43
N ASN A 672 14.05 -15.38 17.43
CA ASN A 672 14.47 -14.85 18.71
C ASN A 672 15.76 -14.08 18.45
N LYS A 673 15.71 -12.74 18.37
CA LYS A 673 16.92 -11.92 18.35
C LYS A 673 17.59 -12.06 19.71
N GLY A 674 18.36 -13.17 19.88
CA GLY A 674 19.53 -13.30 20.75
C GLY A 674 19.51 -12.80 22.19
N GLU A 675 18.37 -12.35 22.70
CA GLU A 675 18.14 -12.25 24.12
C GLU A 675 17.50 -13.58 24.50
N GLU A 676 18.22 -14.40 25.21
CA GLU A 676 17.62 -15.35 26.14
C GLU A 676 16.60 -14.53 26.93
N VAL A 677 15.34 -14.63 26.54
CA VAL A 677 14.25 -14.09 27.33
C VAL A 677 14.28 -14.92 28.58
N ASP A 678 14.91 -14.34 29.60
CA ASP A 678 15.09 -14.97 30.88
C ASP A 678 13.72 -15.43 31.33
N ALA A 679 13.50 -16.74 31.39
CA ALA A 679 12.21 -17.32 31.81
C ALA A 679 11.82 -16.80 33.22
N GLU A 680 12.79 -16.29 33.98
CA GLU A 680 12.57 -15.62 35.27
C GLU A 680 11.89 -14.24 35.12
N LEU A 681 12.08 -13.50 34.01
CA LEU A 681 11.39 -12.22 33.78
C LEU A 681 9.87 -12.40 33.57
N TYR A 682 9.45 -13.51 32.98
CA TYR A 682 8.03 -13.83 32.81
C TYR A 682 7.36 -14.38 34.08
N GLN A 683 8.12 -15.00 35.00
CA GLN A 683 7.60 -15.42 36.30
C GLN A 683 7.44 -14.23 37.26
N ASN A 684 8.32 -13.23 37.19
CA ASN A 684 8.28 -12.07 38.08
C ASN A 684 7.23 -11.01 37.68
N SER A 685 6.69 -11.00 36.46
CA SER A 685 5.60 -10.09 36.09
C SER A 685 4.25 -10.43 36.74
N HIS A 686 4.11 -11.59 37.37
CA HIS A 686 2.89 -11.99 38.10
C HIS A 686 2.91 -11.59 39.59
N GLU A 687 4.04 -11.17 40.17
CA GLU A 687 4.10 -10.77 41.57
C GLU A 687 3.79 -9.27 41.84
N HIS A 688 3.68 -8.45 40.80
CA HIS A 688 3.36 -7.00 40.93
C HIS A 688 1.94 -6.60 40.48
N ALA A 689 1.05 -7.57 40.25
CA ALA A 689 -0.35 -7.31 39.90
C ALA A 689 -1.32 -7.74 41.03
N HIS A 690 -1.04 -7.26 42.29
CA HIS A 690 -2.00 -7.29 43.39
C HIS A 690 -2.11 -5.93 44.04
#